data_e0b361bdcafc1e6370b6c3d5b3e1d0d1
#
_entry.id   e0b361bdcafc1e6370b6c3d5b3e1d0d1
#
_cell.length_a   1.000
_cell.length_b   1.000
_cell.length_c   1.000
_cell.angle_alpha   90.00
_cell.angle_beta   90.00
_cell.angle_gamma   90.00
#
_symmetry.space_group_name_H-M   'P 1'
#
loop_
_entity.id
_entity.type
_entity.pdbx_description
1 polymer ?
#
loop_
_entity_poly.entity_id
_entity_poly.type
_entity_poly.pdbx_seq_one_letter_code
_entity_poly.pdbx_strand_id
1 'polypeptide(L)'
;MKDVEGMRIAVIEQAERSYKNIRVRRRTWHFCATSYKMNIYINYLEELRVENQSKTFYITTPIYYPSGKFHIGTAYTTIASDAMARYKRLRGYDVRFLTGMDEHGQKIQEKAEEEGLPPIKYVDGIADIAKDLWKLMDISYDDLIRTTEDRHKTIVEKIFKKFLDNGDIYKGQYEGWKCVPCESYFTESQLVDGNCPDCGRPVHRVEEESYFFNMKKYADRLLAYYEENPTFIEPESRKNEMINNFIKPGLEDLSVSRMSFDWGIKVPGDPKHVIYVWVDALTNYITALGYMSDDESLFNKYWPADVHVVGKDIVRFHTIYWPIFLMALDLPLPKKVFAHGFIMMKDGKMSKSKGNVVYPEMLVERYGLDATRYFLLRELPFGQDGVFSPEAFIERINYDLANDLGNLLNRTISMINKYFDGEVLTEGLVPTEFDAPLRDMIQHTVKKYETSMEKMQFSVVLSDVWALISRTNKYIDETSPWVLAKSEEDRMKLASVMYHLALSLHHTAVLLQPFMTNAPKQMVEQLGLSEESLGWVTLDEGYAIPAGTTVINKGVPIFPRLEAEVEVEYIRKQMAITAPAEVEEKVEEVKEETNEITFDAFMNVDMRVATVTACEKMPKADKLLKLQVDLGYEQRQVVSGIAQHYSAEDVVGMKVIVVANLKPVKLRGELSEGMILAGEKDGVLKLATVDPALENGAQVK
;
A
#
# COMPACT_ATOMS: atom_id res chain seq x y z
N MET A 1 -20.23 31.87 12.65
CA MET A 1 -19.87 32.64 11.42
C MET A 1 -20.42 34.07 11.40
N LYS A 2 -21.67 34.36 11.83
CA LYS A 2 -22.20 35.75 11.85
C LYS A 2 -21.48 36.69 12.83
N ASP A 3 -21.03 36.20 14.00
CA ASP A 3 -20.35 37.03 15.00
C ASP A 3 -18.89 37.37 14.62
N VAL A 4 -18.19 36.50 13.87
CA VAL A 4 -16.82 36.77 13.40
C VAL A 4 -16.81 37.82 12.29
N GLU A 5 -17.84 37.82 11.45
CA GLU A 5 -18.00 38.83 10.39
C GLU A 5 -18.39 40.20 10.96
N GLY A 6 -19.19 40.24 12.03
CA GLY A 6 -19.50 41.45 12.77
C GLY A 6 -18.27 42.07 13.47
N MET A 7 -17.39 41.24 14.07
CA MET A 7 -16.11 41.70 14.64
C MET A 7 -15.15 42.19 13.55
N ARG A 8 -15.10 41.53 12.39
CA ARG A 8 -14.25 41.93 11.25
C ARG A 8 -14.63 43.32 10.72
N ILE A 9 -15.94 43.59 10.54
CA ILE A 9 -16.43 44.89 10.09
C ILE A 9 -16.12 45.98 11.11
N ALA A 10 -16.28 45.69 12.40
CA ALA A 10 -15.99 46.64 13.47
C ALA A 10 -14.49 47.02 13.55
N VAL A 11 -13.58 46.06 13.34
CA VAL A 11 -12.13 46.28 13.32
C VAL A 11 -11.71 47.11 12.10
N ILE A 12 -12.30 46.84 10.91
CA ILE A 12 -12.04 47.61 9.69
C ILE A 12 -12.53 49.08 9.85
N GLU A 13 -13.73 49.28 10.37
CA GLU A 13 -14.27 50.63 10.61
C GLU A 13 -13.48 51.40 11.66
N GLN A 14 -12.95 50.71 12.69
CA GLN A 14 -12.11 51.32 13.71
C GLN A 14 -10.73 51.71 13.16
N ALA A 15 -10.17 50.91 12.27
CA ALA A 15 -8.96 51.19 11.54
C ALA A 15 -9.12 52.41 10.59
N GLU A 16 -10.27 52.45 9.85
CA GLU A 16 -10.58 53.60 8.97
C GLU A 16 -10.82 54.92 9.74
N ARG A 17 -11.50 54.86 10.90
CA ARG A 17 -11.66 56.05 11.79
C ARG A 17 -10.34 56.52 12.34
N SER A 18 -9.45 55.63 12.73
CA SER A 18 -8.09 55.97 13.17
C SER A 18 -7.25 56.61 12.06
N TYR A 19 -7.42 56.16 10.80
CA TYR A 19 -6.73 56.70 9.64
C TYR A 19 -7.20 58.11 9.25
N LYS A 20 -8.49 58.41 9.38
CA LYS A 20 -9.07 59.75 9.13
C LYS A 20 -8.57 60.80 10.17
N ASN A 21 -8.32 60.39 11.42
CA ASN A 21 -7.87 61.27 12.47
C ASN A 21 -6.36 61.58 12.41
N ILE A 22 -5.54 60.75 11.73
CA ILE A 22 -4.08 60.97 11.60
C ILE A 22 -3.73 61.94 10.47
N ARG A 23 -4.67 62.27 9.57
CA ARG A 23 -4.41 63.13 8.40
C ARG A 23 -4.28 64.66 8.72
N VAL A 24 -4.42 65.10 9.98
CA VAL A 24 -4.55 66.54 10.30
C VAL A 24 -3.33 67.15 10.99
N ARG A 25 -2.27 66.45 11.43
CA ARG A 25 -1.10 67.13 12.04
C ARG A 25 0.26 66.50 11.71
N ARG A 26 1.08 67.35 11.02
CA ARG A 26 2.56 67.37 10.90
C ARG A 26 3.24 66.55 9.81
N ARG A 27 3.70 67.30 8.81
CA ARG A 27 4.70 66.92 7.79
C ARG A 27 6.10 66.72 8.42
N THR A 28 6.81 65.71 7.94
CA THR A 28 8.25 65.43 7.85
C THR A 28 8.87 64.30 8.65
N TRP A 29 8.26 63.75 9.70
CA TRP A 29 8.87 62.58 10.41
C TRP A 29 8.04 61.26 10.29
N HIS A 30 6.98 61.26 9.53
CA HIS A 30 6.03 60.15 9.46
C HIS A 30 6.24 59.19 8.29
N PHE A 31 7.10 59.51 7.32
CA PHE A 31 7.24 58.68 6.11
C PHE A 31 7.96 57.32 6.39
N CYS A 32 8.96 57.27 7.27
CA CYS A 32 9.66 56.04 7.62
C CYS A 32 8.86 55.12 8.56
N ALA A 33 8.16 55.69 9.55
CA ALA A 33 7.38 54.93 10.52
C ALA A 33 6.04 54.37 9.93
N THR A 34 5.45 55.10 8.98
CA THR A 34 4.26 54.63 8.26
C THR A 34 4.60 53.55 7.21
N SER A 35 5.75 53.67 6.55
CA SER A 35 6.22 52.63 5.61
C SER A 35 6.55 51.32 6.36
N TYR A 36 7.18 51.40 7.52
CA TYR A 36 7.51 50.25 8.36
C TYR A 36 6.23 49.56 8.94
N LYS A 37 5.29 50.35 9.45
CA LYS A 37 3.99 49.84 9.92
C LYS A 37 3.12 49.32 8.79
N MET A 38 3.17 49.92 7.60
CA MET A 38 2.47 49.45 6.42
C MET A 38 3.06 48.10 5.92
N ASN A 39 4.40 47.95 5.94
CA ASN A 39 5.05 46.68 5.62
C ASN A 39 4.72 45.58 6.64
N ILE A 40 4.70 45.90 7.95
CA ILE A 40 4.27 44.93 8.98
C ILE A 40 2.81 44.55 8.76
N TYR A 41 1.93 45.49 8.41
CA TYR A 41 0.52 45.22 8.16
C TYR A 41 0.30 44.47 6.85
N ILE A 42 1.07 44.78 5.81
CA ILE A 42 1.05 44.02 4.54
C ILE A 42 1.57 42.59 4.78
N ASN A 43 2.68 42.40 5.47
CA ASN A 43 3.19 41.10 5.83
C ASN A 43 2.18 40.30 6.71
N TYR A 44 1.55 40.96 7.69
CA TYR A 44 0.50 40.33 8.49
C TYR A 44 -0.74 39.99 7.68
N LEU A 45 -1.15 40.82 6.71
CA LEU A 45 -2.24 40.50 5.78
C LEU A 45 -1.83 39.41 4.78
N GLU A 46 -0.56 39.35 4.37
CA GLU A 46 -0.03 38.26 3.56
C GLU A 46 0.09 36.98 4.37
N GLU A 47 0.51 37.01 5.62
CA GLU A 47 0.49 35.87 6.54
C GLU A 47 -0.95 35.39 6.78
N LEU A 48 -1.91 36.28 7.06
CA LEU A 48 -3.34 35.93 7.17
C LEU A 48 -3.94 35.43 5.85
N ARG A 49 -3.43 35.89 4.71
CA ARG A 49 -3.86 35.42 3.38
C ARG A 49 -3.27 34.04 3.08
N VAL A 50 -2.04 33.78 3.53
CA VAL A 50 -1.39 32.47 3.47
C VAL A 50 -2.03 31.49 4.46
N GLU A 51 -2.39 31.93 5.67
CA GLU A 51 -3.14 31.10 6.65
C GLU A 51 -4.59 30.79 6.20
N ASN A 52 -5.22 31.66 5.41
CA ASN A 52 -6.58 31.46 4.89
C ASN A 52 -6.66 30.79 3.51
N GLN A 53 -5.54 30.53 2.83
CA GLN A 53 -5.52 29.60 1.70
C GLN A 53 -5.49 28.19 2.28
N SER A 54 -6.60 27.45 2.12
CA SER A 54 -6.61 26.02 2.43
C SER A 54 -5.44 25.37 1.71
N LYS A 55 -4.52 24.76 2.48
CA LYS A 55 -3.37 24.05 1.90
C LYS A 55 -3.92 22.98 0.96
N THR A 56 -3.49 22.98 -0.28
CA THR A 56 -3.86 21.94 -1.22
C THR A 56 -3.07 20.65 -0.97
N PHE A 57 -3.66 19.52 -1.33
CA PHE A 57 -2.97 18.22 -1.30
C PHE A 57 -3.46 17.36 -2.47
N TYR A 58 -2.57 17.02 -3.39
CA TYR A 58 -2.86 16.19 -4.54
C TYR A 58 -2.22 14.80 -4.37
N ILE A 59 -3.08 13.78 -4.25
CA ILE A 59 -2.68 12.38 -4.12
C ILE A 59 -3.27 11.56 -5.27
N THR A 60 -2.49 10.61 -5.78
CA THR A 60 -2.94 9.74 -6.87
C THR A 60 -2.62 8.27 -6.59
N THR A 61 -3.49 7.37 -7.08
CA THR A 61 -3.12 5.98 -7.36
C THR A 61 -2.48 5.88 -8.74
N PRO A 62 -1.89 4.74 -9.15
CA PRO A 62 -1.73 4.46 -10.57
C PRO A 62 -3.11 4.30 -11.21
N ILE A 63 -3.20 4.49 -12.52
CA ILE A 63 -4.38 4.05 -13.26
C ILE A 63 -4.30 2.54 -13.48
N TYR A 64 -5.44 1.86 -13.31
CA TYR A 64 -5.48 0.40 -13.27
C TYR A 64 -5.69 -0.21 -14.64
N TYR A 65 -4.87 -1.21 -14.98
CA TYR A 65 -4.99 -1.94 -16.24
C TYR A 65 -6.18 -2.90 -16.19
N PRO A 66 -7.14 -2.84 -17.13
CA PRO A 66 -8.40 -3.60 -17.09
C PRO A 66 -8.20 -5.06 -17.54
N SER A 67 -7.37 -5.81 -16.82
CA SER A 67 -7.05 -7.21 -17.12
C SER A 67 -7.99 -8.22 -16.46
N GLY A 68 -9.03 -7.76 -15.76
CA GLY A 68 -10.04 -8.58 -15.09
C GLY A 68 -10.47 -8.03 -13.73
N LYS A 69 -11.21 -8.82 -12.96
CA LYS A 69 -11.71 -8.44 -11.63
C LYS A 69 -10.55 -8.11 -10.67
N PHE A 70 -10.69 -7.03 -9.91
CA PHE A 70 -9.67 -6.55 -8.97
C PHE A 70 -9.66 -7.38 -7.68
N HIS A 71 -8.47 -7.69 -7.20
CA HIS A 71 -8.24 -8.42 -5.95
C HIS A 71 -7.73 -7.48 -4.84
N ILE A 72 -7.57 -8.00 -3.61
CA ILE A 72 -7.12 -7.19 -2.47
C ILE A 72 -5.79 -6.45 -2.71
N GLY A 73 -4.90 -6.97 -3.54
CA GLY A 73 -3.64 -6.30 -3.89
C GLY A 73 -3.86 -5.00 -4.68
N THR A 74 -4.85 -4.98 -5.59
CA THR A 74 -5.26 -3.75 -6.31
C THR A 74 -5.97 -2.77 -5.37
N ALA A 75 -6.90 -3.28 -4.55
CA ALA A 75 -7.64 -2.48 -3.60
C ALA A 75 -6.73 -1.84 -2.53
N TYR A 76 -5.62 -2.48 -2.18
CA TYR A 76 -4.68 -2.01 -1.15
C TYR A 76 -4.10 -0.63 -1.46
N THR A 77 -3.65 -0.40 -2.70
CA THR A 77 -3.14 0.91 -3.14
C THR A 77 -4.19 2.01 -2.96
N THR A 78 -5.43 1.72 -3.40
CA THR A 78 -6.53 2.70 -3.36
C THR A 78 -6.97 2.99 -1.92
N ILE A 79 -7.06 1.96 -1.06
CA ILE A 79 -7.42 2.11 0.36
C ILE A 79 -6.36 2.92 1.11
N ALA A 80 -5.08 2.67 0.86
CA ALA A 80 -3.98 3.41 1.48
C ALA A 80 -3.97 4.88 1.04
N SER A 81 -4.21 5.14 -0.25
CA SER A 81 -4.35 6.51 -0.78
C SER A 81 -5.57 7.22 -0.20
N ASP A 82 -6.71 6.51 -0.07
CA ASP A 82 -7.93 7.03 0.55
C ASP A 82 -7.73 7.37 2.03
N ALA A 83 -7.03 6.52 2.79
CA ALA A 83 -6.72 6.79 4.18
C ALA A 83 -5.91 8.10 4.34
N MET A 84 -4.92 8.32 3.48
CA MET A 84 -4.16 9.57 3.46
C MET A 84 -5.03 10.76 3.04
N ALA A 85 -5.86 10.61 2.00
CA ALA A 85 -6.77 11.66 1.54
C ALA A 85 -7.77 12.08 2.64
N ARG A 86 -8.38 11.10 3.33
CA ARG A 86 -9.27 11.33 4.48
C ARG A 86 -8.55 12.03 5.62
N TYR A 87 -7.34 11.59 5.98
CA TYR A 87 -6.52 12.26 6.99
C TYR A 87 -6.25 13.72 6.63
N LYS A 88 -5.84 14.00 5.40
CA LYS A 88 -5.55 15.38 4.97
C LYS A 88 -6.82 16.25 4.98
N ARG A 89 -7.98 15.72 4.55
CA ARG A 89 -9.27 16.43 4.66
C ARG A 89 -9.65 16.71 6.11
N LEU A 90 -9.47 15.73 6.99
CA LEU A 90 -9.70 15.88 8.43
C LEU A 90 -8.80 16.98 9.02
N ARG A 91 -7.59 17.15 8.48
CA ARG A 91 -6.64 18.24 8.84
C ARG A 91 -6.95 19.57 8.16
N GLY A 92 -8.05 19.68 7.41
CA GLY A 92 -8.49 20.91 6.75
C GLY A 92 -7.78 21.24 5.44
N TYR A 93 -7.08 20.28 4.82
CA TYR A 93 -6.53 20.45 3.47
C TYR A 93 -7.63 20.38 2.42
N ASP A 94 -7.46 21.15 1.35
CA ASP A 94 -8.22 21.02 0.11
C ASP A 94 -7.57 19.90 -0.73
N VAL A 95 -8.17 18.71 -0.66
CA VAL A 95 -7.58 17.49 -1.22
C VAL A 95 -8.16 17.21 -2.60
N ARG A 96 -7.28 16.88 -3.55
CA ARG A 96 -7.62 16.24 -4.82
C ARG A 96 -7.09 14.82 -4.82
N PHE A 97 -7.98 13.83 -4.89
CA PHE A 97 -7.65 12.41 -4.95
C PHE A 97 -8.03 11.85 -6.33
N LEU A 98 -7.03 11.48 -7.13
CA LEU A 98 -7.18 10.92 -8.47
C LEU A 98 -6.92 9.42 -8.47
N THR A 99 -7.81 8.69 -9.13
CA THR A 99 -7.62 7.30 -9.56
C THR A 99 -8.01 7.17 -11.03
N GLY A 100 -7.89 5.99 -11.64
CA GLY A 100 -8.28 5.86 -13.05
C GLY A 100 -8.05 4.48 -13.65
N MET A 101 -8.28 4.42 -14.99
CA MET A 101 -8.18 3.21 -15.80
C MET A 101 -7.23 3.42 -16.96
N ASP A 102 -6.27 2.49 -17.13
CA ASP A 102 -5.34 2.42 -18.26
C ASP A 102 -5.91 1.45 -19.31
N GLU A 103 -6.60 2.02 -20.31
CA GLU A 103 -7.53 1.27 -21.16
C GLU A 103 -7.00 0.97 -22.56
N HIS A 104 -5.79 1.40 -22.90
CA HIS A 104 -5.18 1.18 -24.21
C HIS A 104 -4.16 0.03 -24.19
N GLY A 105 -3.74 -0.41 -25.39
CA GLY A 105 -2.69 -1.39 -25.56
C GLY A 105 -3.11 -2.71 -26.23
N GLN A 106 -2.10 -3.45 -26.69
CA GLN A 106 -2.28 -4.68 -27.46
C GLN A 106 -3.09 -5.74 -26.68
N LYS A 107 -2.77 -5.92 -25.40
CA LYS A 107 -3.42 -6.94 -24.55
C LYS A 107 -4.92 -6.66 -24.35
N ILE A 108 -5.33 -5.41 -24.29
CA ILE A 108 -6.76 -5.05 -24.20
C ILE A 108 -7.46 -5.36 -25.52
N GLN A 109 -6.83 -5.02 -26.66
CA GLN A 109 -7.36 -5.35 -27.96
C GLN A 109 -7.55 -6.87 -28.09
N GLU A 110 -6.55 -7.68 -27.78
CA GLU A 110 -6.61 -9.15 -27.82
C GLU A 110 -7.72 -9.70 -26.92
N LYS A 111 -7.86 -9.19 -25.69
CA LYS A 111 -8.91 -9.61 -24.77
C LYS A 111 -10.32 -9.27 -25.24
N ALA A 112 -10.49 -8.10 -25.81
CA ALA A 112 -11.77 -7.69 -26.41
C ALA A 112 -12.14 -8.60 -27.61
N GLU A 113 -11.15 -8.95 -28.46
CA GLU A 113 -11.30 -9.87 -29.56
C GLU A 113 -11.66 -11.30 -29.09
N GLU A 114 -10.99 -11.79 -28.03
CA GLU A 114 -11.30 -13.08 -27.38
C GLU A 114 -12.76 -13.15 -26.90
N GLU A 115 -13.29 -12.02 -26.37
CA GLU A 115 -14.69 -11.92 -25.91
C GLU A 115 -15.69 -11.53 -27.01
N GLY A 116 -15.20 -11.28 -28.22
CA GLY A 116 -16.06 -10.86 -29.36
C GLY A 116 -16.66 -9.48 -29.18
N LEU A 117 -16.02 -8.60 -28.42
CA LEU A 117 -16.48 -7.24 -28.11
C LEU A 117 -15.59 -6.18 -28.79
N PRO A 118 -16.16 -5.02 -29.16
CA PRO A 118 -15.35 -3.86 -29.44
C PRO A 118 -14.52 -3.44 -28.20
N PRO A 119 -13.23 -3.06 -28.34
CA PRO A 119 -12.38 -2.74 -27.18
C PRO A 119 -13.00 -1.70 -26.23
N ILE A 120 -13.68 -0.67 -26.74
CA ILE A 120 -14.34 0.32 -25.88
C ILE A 120 -15.42 -0.31 -24.99
N LYS A 121 -16.18 -1.30 -25.51
CA LYS A 121 -17.23 -1.97 -24.74
C LYS A 121 -16.65 -2.89 -23.67
N TYR A 122 -15.53 -3.53 -23.98
CA TYR A 122 -14.79 -4.36 -23.02
C TYR A 122 -14.31 -3.49 -21.84
N VAL A 123 -13.64 -2.36 -22.11
CA VAL A 123 -13.12 -1.51 -21.03
C VAL A 123 -14.22 -0.75 -20.28
N ASP A 124 -15.35 -0.40 -20.92
CA ASP A 124 -16.54 0.14 -20.24
C ASP A 124 -17.01 -0.81 -19.12
N GLY A 125 -17.15 -2.11 -19.44
CA GLY A 125 -17.57 -3.10 -18.45
C GLY A 125 -16.59 -3.23 -17.26
N ILE A 126 -15.29 -3.19 -17.52
CA ILE A 126 -14.29 -3.26 -16.45
C ILE A 126 -14.25 -1.95 -15.62
N ALA A 127 -14.42 -0.79 -16.26
CA ALA A 127 -14.49 0.49 -15.56
C ALA A 127 -15.69 0.56 -14.60
N ASP A 128 -16.82 -0.02 -14.99
CA ASP A 128 -18.01 -0.08 -14.11
C ASP A 128 -17.77 -1.02 -12.91
N ILE A 129 -17.13 -2.19 -13.11
CA ILE A 129 -16.70 -3.07 -12.02
C ILE A 129 -15.76 -2.32 -11.05
N ALA A 130 -14.84 -1.51 -11.57
CA ALA A 130 -13.95 -0.70 -10.74
C ALA A 130 -14.70 0.32 -9.90
N LYS A 131 -15.64 1.07 -10.51
CA LYS A 131 -16.48 2.06 -9.80
C LYS A 131 -17.31 1.42 -8.71
N ASP A 132 -17.93 0.26 -8.99
CA ASP A 132 -18.73 -0.48 -8.01
C ASP A 132 -17.87 -0.96 -6.84
N LEU A 133 -16.65 -1.44 -7.12
CA LEU A 133 -15.69 -1.81 -6.07
C LEU A 133 -15.28 -0.61 -5.23
N TRP A 134 -14.93 0.54 -5.85
CA TRP A 134 -14.56 1.73 -5.10
C TRP A 134 -15.72 2.28 -4.26
N LYS A 135 -16.95 2.16 -4.74
CA LYS A 135 -18.16 2.48 -3.97
C LYS A 135 -18.33 1.53 -2.78
N LEU A 136 -18.16 0.21 -2.98
CA LEU A 136 -18.22 -0.78 -1.91
C LEU A 136 -17.15 -0.54 -0.83
N MET A 137 -15.95 -0.14 -1.26
CA MET A 137 -14.81 0.16 -0.37
C MET A 137 -14.86 1.56 0.25
N ASP A 138 -15.91 2.35 -0.05
CA ASP A 138 -16.10 3.74 0.39
C ASP A 138 -14.88 4.63 0.07
N ILE A 139 -14.38 4.54 -1.16
CA ILE A 139 -13.23 5.31 -1.62
C ILE A 139 -13.67 6.73 -1.98
N SER A 140 -13.01 7.73 -1.37
CA SER A 140 -13.37 9.15 -1.48
C SER A 140 -12.61 9.88 -2.59
N TYR A 141 -12.39 9.23 -3.74
CA TYR A 141 -11.75 9.88 -4.89
C TYR A 141 -12.60 11.03 -5.45
N ASP A 142 -11.92 12.07 -5.97
CA ASP A 142 -12.57 13.23 -6.59
C ASP A 142 -12.71 13.07 -8.11
N ASP A 143 -11.85 12.25 -8.73
CA ASP A 143 -11.89 11.98 -10.16
C ASP A 143 -11.38 10.56 -10.47
N LEU A 144 -12.02 9.91 -11.45
CA LEU A 144 -11.61 8.65 -12.04
C LEU A 144 -11.36 8.88 -13.52
N ILE A 145 -10.11 9.13 -13.90
CA ILE A 145 -9.72 9.36 -15.29
C ILE A 145 -9.68 8.06 -16.08
N ARG A 146 -10.17 8.06 -17.29
CA ARG A 146 -10.04 6.95 -18.24
C ARG A 146 -9.19 7.42 -19.43
N THR A 147 -8.21 6.63 -19.84
CA THR A 147 -7.34 7.02 -20.97
C THR A 147 -8.10 7.09 -22.31
N THR A 148 -9.28 6.46 -22.39
CA THR A 148 -10.20 6.55 -23.54
C THR A 148 -11.03 7.83 -23.59
N GLU A 149 -11.03 8.66 -22.56
CA GLU A 149 -11.77 9.93 -22.54
C GLU A 149 -11.14 10.98 -23.49
N ASP A 150 -11.97 11.74 -24.18
CA ASP A 150 -11.49 12.75 -25.12
C ASP A 150 -10.66 13.85 -24.43
N ARG A 151 -11.00 14.21 -23.17
CA ARG A 151 -10.21 15.16 -22.36
C ARG A 151 -8.77 14.69 -22.13
N HIS A 152 -8.53 13.38 -22.09
CA HIS A 152 -7.21 12.81 -21.97
C HIS A 152 -6.52 12.69 -23.33
N LYS A 153 -7.15 12.02 -24.30
CA LYS A 153 -6.57 11.77 -25.64
C LYS A 153 -6.07 13.05 -26.32
N THR A 154 -6.90 14.08 -26.32
CA THR A 154 -6.57 15.36 -26.96
C THR A 154 -5.33 16.01 -26.36
N ILE A 155 -5.14 15.90 -25.03
CA ILE A 155 -3.98 16.47 -24.35
C ILE A 155 -2.74 15.62 -24.61
N VAL A 156 -2.86 14.29 -24.61
CA VAL A 156 -1.73 13.38 -24.93
C VAL A 156 -1.20 13.64 -26.35
N GLU A 157 -2.08 13.84 -27.31
CA GLU A 157 -1.67 14.22 -28.68
C GLU A 157 -0.88 15.55 -28.69
N LYS A 158 -1.34 16.57 -27.95
CA LYS A 158 -0.64 17.86 -27.82
C LYS A 158 0.72 17.70 -27.15
N ILE A 159 0.82 16.88 -26.09
CA ILE A 159 2.06 16.57 -25.39
C ILE A 159 3.04 15.87 -26.32
N PHE A 160 2.60 14.82 -27.03
CA PHE A 160 3.45 14.09 -27.97
C PHE A 160 3.98 15.02 -29.07
N LYS A 161 3.10 15.87 -29.62
CA LYS A 161 3.51 16.88 -30.59
C LYS A 161 4.55 17.85 -30.02
N LYS A 162 4.38 18.31 -28.77
CA LYS A 162 5.35 19.19 -28.09
C LYS A 162 6.72 18.52 -27.97
N PHE A 163 6.78 17.22 -27.64
CA PHE A 163 8.03 16.46 -27.60
C PHE A 163 8.69 16.37 -28.98
N LEU A 164 7.90 16.18 -30.06
CA LEU A 164 8.42 16.20 -31.42
C LEU A 164 8.97 17.58 -31.80
N ASP A 165 8.22 18.65 -31.55
CA ASP A 165 8.60 20.01 -31.87
C ASP A 165 9.87 20.46 -31.11
N ASN A 166 10.08 19.98 -29.89
CA ASN A 166 11.27 20.22 -29.06
C ASN A 166 12.48 19.36 -29.47
N GLY A 167 12.30 18.36 -30.33
CA GLY A 167 13.35 17.39 -30.70
C GLY A 167 13.68 16.39 -29.59
N ASP A 168 12.77 16.20 -28.62
CA ASP A 168 12.88 15.18 -27.59
C ASP A 168 12.47 13.80 -28.10
N ILE A 169 11.65 13.75 -29.15
CA ILE A 169 11.26 12.55 -29.89
C ILE A 169 11.80 12.60 -31.30
N TYR A 170 12.34 11.49 -31.78
CA TYR A 170 12.81 11.29 -33.15
C TYR A 170 12.38 9.93 -33.69
N LYS A 171 12.30 9.78 -35.01
CA LYS A 171 11.92 8.54 -35.69
C LYS A 171 13.15 7.70 -35.98
N GLY A 172 13.09 6.39 -35.74
CA GLY A 172 14.18 5.45 -35.96
C GLY A 172 13.68 4.03 -36.16
N GLN A 173 14.62 3.09 -36.29
CA GLN A 173 14.34 1.66 -36.35
C GLN A 173 14.65 1.06 -35.00
N TYR A 174 13.73 0.25 -34.48
CA TYR A 174 13.93 -0.55 -33.30
C TYR A 174 14.27 -1.98 -33.71
N GLU A 175 15.37 -2.49 -33.19
CA GLU A 175 15.75 -3.88 -33.28
C GLU A 175 16.03 -4.39 -31.85
N GLY A 176 15.29 -5.40 -31.40
CA GLY A 176 15.46 -5.90 -30.04
C GLY A 176 14.43 -6.96 -29.66
N TRP A 177 14.23 -7.14 -28.37
CA TRP A 177 13.38 -8.18 -27.80
C TRP A 177 12.12 -7.59 -27.16
N LYS A 178 10.95 -8.05 -27.56
CA LYS A 178 9.64 -7.60 -27.04
C LYS A 178 9.06 -8.61 -26.07
N CYS A 179 8.66 -8.14 -24.90
CA CYS A 179 7.78 -8.85 -23.99
C CYS A 179 6.34 -8.38 -24.19
N VAL A 180 5.48 -9.19 -24.78
CA VAL A 180 4.08 -8.83 -24.99
C VAL A 180 3.32 -8.60 -23.67
N PRO A 181 3.47 -9.48 -22.63
CA PRO A 181 2.76 -9.26 -21.36
C PRO A 181 3.13 -8.00 -20.60
N CYS A 182 4.37 -7.51 -20.74
CA CYS A 182 4.84 -6.27 -20.10
C CYS A 182 4.75 -5.06 -21.01
N GLU A 183 4.42 -5.27 -22.29
CA GLU A 183 4.46 -4.25 -23.36
C GLU A 183 5.79 -3.50 -23.43
N SER A 184 6.87 -4.15 -23.06
CA SER A 184 8.21 -3.58 -22.91
C SER A 184 9.18 -4.18 -23.93
N TYR A 185 10.16 -3.35 -24.31
CA TYR A 185 11.24 -3.73 -25.20
C TYR A 185 12.56 -3.78 -24.43
N PHE A 186 13.41 -4.73 -24.79
CA PHE A 186 14.68 -4.98 -24.13
C PHE A 186 15.79 -5.20 -25.17
N THR A 187 16.98 -4.76 -24.85
CA THR A 187 18.20 -5.19 -25.56
C THR A 187 18.55 -6.62 -25.10
N GLU A 188 19.35 -7.31 -25.88
CA GLU A 188 19.80 -8.67 -25.54
C GLU A 188 20.53 -8.71 -24.19
N SER A 189 21.30 -7.67 -23.87
CA SER A 189 22.02 -7.54 -22.61
C SER A 189 21.12 -7.32 -21.36
N GLN A 190 19.89 -6.93 -21.57
CA GLN A 190 18.92 -6.72 -20.49
C GLN A 190 18.12 -7.99 -20.15
N LEU A 191 18.16 -9.01 -21.02
CA LEU A 191 17.44 -10.26 -20.78
C LEU A 191 18.08 -11.05 -19.63
N VAL A 192 17.26 -11.73 -18.86
CA VAL A 192 17.69 -12.67 -17.82
C VAL A 192 17.38 -14.09 -18.31
N ASP A 193 18.44 -14.87 -18.55
CA ASP A 193 18.34 -16.22 -19.12
C ASP A 193 17.49 -16.28 -20.42
N GLY A 194 17.62 -15.24 -21.26
CA GLY A 194 16.88 -15.12 -22.53
C GLY A 194 15.41 -14.71 -22.38
N ASN A 195 14.96 -14.36 -21.17
CA ASN A 195 13.60 -13.99 -20.85
C ASN A 195 13.49 -12.52 -20.40
N CYS A 196 12.25 -12.03 -20.31
CA CYS A 196 11.94 -10.69 -19.82
C CYS A 196 12.45 -10.48 -18.38
N PRO A 197 13.24 -9.45 -18.11
CA PRO A 197 13.76 -9.18 -16.75
C PRO A 197 12.66 -8.78 -15.75
N ASP A 198 11.53 -8.23 -16.23
CA ASP A 198 10.46 -7.75 -15.37
C ASP A 198 9.49 -8.88 -14.94
N CYS A 199 9.18 -9.84 -15.83
CA CYS A 199 8.17 -10.87 -15.55
C CYS A 199 8.65 -12.32 -15.74
N GLY A 200 9.89 -12.54 -16.22
CA GLY A 200 10.47 -13.87 -16.44
C GLY A 200 9.89 -14.67 -17.64
N ARG A 201 8.99 -14.07 -18.43
CA ARG A 201 8.34 -14.75 -19.57
C ARG A 201 9.19 -14.66 -20.84
N PRO A 202 8.98 -15.57 -21.82
CA PRO A 202 9.65 -15.52 -23.12
C PRO A 202 9.45 -14.19 -23.82
N VAL A 203 10.49 -13.75 -24.55
CA VAL A 203 10.50 -12.55 -25.39
C VAL A 203 10.69 -12.93 -26.86
N HIS A 204 10.24 -12.07 -27.75
CA HIS A 204 10.33 -12.27 -29.19
C HIS A 204 11.20 -11.18 -29.82
N ARG A 205 12.09 -11.55 -30.76
CA ARG A 205 12.86 -10.58 -31.53
C ARG A 205 11.92 -9.84 -32.49
N VAL A 206 12.01 -8.52 -32.48
CA VAL A 206 11.22 -7.65 -33.35
C VAL A 206 12.12 -6.59 -33.98
N GLU A 207 11.77 -6.21 -35.21
CA GLU A 207 12.35 -5.09 -35.94
C GLU A 207 11.20 -4.27 -36.47
N GLU A 208 11.06 -3.04 -35.97
CA GLU A 208 9.97 -2.15 -36.41
C GLU A 208 10.39 -0.68 -36.40
N GLU A 209 9.79 0.12 -37.28
CA GLU A 209 9.88 1.58 -37.20
C GLU A 209 9.21 2.06 -35.94
N SER A 210 9.86 2.98 -35.20
CA SER A 210 9.31 3.54 -33.97
C SER A 210 9.76 4.99 -33.78
N TYR A 211 9.02 5.71 -32.96
CA TYR A 211 9.46 6.97 -32.40
C TYR A 211 10.21 6.70 -31.09
N PHE A 212 11.34 7.39 -30.88
CA PHE A 212 12.18 7.26 -29.70
C PHE A 212 12.23 8.56 -28.92
N PHE A 213 12.07 8.47 -27.60
CA PHE A 213 12.28 9.60 -26.70
C PHE A 213 13.74 9.59 -26.22
N ASN A 214 14.43 10.73 -26.33
CA ASN A 214 15.83 10.89 -25.91
C ASN A 214 15.96 10.98 -24.39
N MET A 215 15.94 9.82 -23.73
CA MET A 215 16.06 9.70 -22.27
C MET A 215 17.42 10.17 -21.77
N LYS A 216 18.48 9.92 -22.56
CA LYS A 216 19.88 10.23 -22.21
C LYS A 216 20.09 11.71 -21.95
N LYS A 217 19.38 12.58 -22.68
CA LYS A 217 19.42 14.04 -22.53
C LYS A 217 19.11 14.52 -21.09
N TYR A 218 18.33 13.76 -20.35
CA TYR A 218 17.81 14.13 -19.04
C TYR A 218 18.43 13.38 -17.87
N ALA A 219 19.31 12.41 -18.11
CA ALA A 219 19.84 11.50 -17.09
C ALA A 219 20.56 12.24 -15.95
N ASP A 220 21.47 13.16 -16.29
CA ASP A 220 22.23 13.93 -15.29
C ASP A 220 21.32 14.85 -14.47
N ARG A 221 20.34 15.49 -15.12
CA ARG A 221 19.35 16.36 -14.45
C ARG A 221 18.48 15.56 -13.49
N LEU A 222 18.10 14.35 -13.86
CA LEU A 222 17.31 13.45 -13.01
C LEU A 222 18.13 13.00 -11.79
N LEU A 223 19.40 12.65 -11.98
CA LEU A 223 20.27 12.23 -10.89
C LEU A 223 20.50 13.38 -9.89
N ALA A 224 20.80 14.59 -10.39
CA ALA A 224 20.92 15.79 -9.56
C ALA A 224 19.64 16.08 -8.75
N TYR A 225 18.46 15.92 -9.38
CA TYR A 225 17.19 16.06 -8.69
C TYR A 225 17.02 15.07 -7.53
N TYR A 226 17.44 13.82 -7.70
CA TYR A 226 17.37 12.81 -6.62
C TYR A 226 18.31 13.13 -5.44
N GLU A 227 19.45 13.74 -5.73
CA GLU A 227 20.41 14.18 -4.70
C GLU A 227 19.86 15.37 -3.92
N GLU A 228 19.27 16.34 -4.62
CA GLU A 228 18.65 17.54 -4.00
C GLU A 228 17.36 17.22 -3.25
N ASN A 229 16.63 16.17 -3.65
CA ASN A 229 15.35 15.75 -3.08
C ASN A 229 15.41 14.31 -2.55
N PRO A 230 16.06 14.07 -1.40
CA PRO A 230 16.34 12.72 -0.90
C PRO A 230 15.09 11.90 -0.58
N THR A 231 13.94 12.56 -0.33
CA THR A 231 12.64 11.93 -0.03
C THR A 231 11.70 11.83 -1.23
N PHE A 232 12.18 12.15 -2.44
CA PHE A 232 11.37 12.05 -3.66
C PHE A 232 10.90 10.62 -3.92
N ILE A 233 11.74 9.61 -3.66
CA ILE A 233 11.40 8.20 -3.80
C ILE A 233 11.43 7.54 -2.42
N GLU A 234 10.30 7.04 -1.98
CA GLU A 234 10.17 6.27 -0.73
C GLU A 234 9.57 4.88 -1.00
N PRO A 235 10.00 3.84 -0.28
CA PRO A 235 11.13 3.81 0.66
C PRO A 235 12.50 3.94 -0.05
N GLU A 236 13.53 4.32 0.72
CA GLU A 236 14.88 4.58 0.21
C GLU A 236 15.51 3.40 -0.57
N SER A 237 15.14 2.17 -0.22
CA SER A 237 15.57 0.98 -0.94
C SER A 237 15.20 1.03 -2.43
N ARG A 238 14.04 1.60 -2.77
CA ARG A 238 13.58 1.77 -4.16
C ARG A 238 14.36 2.86 -4.89
N LYS A 239 14.71 3.95 -4.20
CA LYS A 239 15.61 4.97 -4.77
C LYS A 239 16.96 4.37 -5.15
N ASN A 240 17.56 3.62 -4.24
CA ASN A 240 18.83 2.96 -4.47
C ASN A 240 18.78 1.95 -5.62
N GLU A 241 17.69 1.19 -5.74
CA GLU A 241 17.45 0.28 -6.86
C GLU A 241 17.39 1.03 -8.20
N MET A 242 16.64 2.13 -8.28
CA MET A 242 16.51 2.93 -9.51
C MET A 242 17.86 3.53 -9.94
N ILE A 243 18.61 4.09 -9.01
CA ILE A 243 19.92 4.68 -9.28
C ILE A 243 20.92 3.63 -9.77
N ASN A 244 21.05 2.51 -9.04
CA ASN A 244 22.09 1.54 -9.31
C ASN A 244 21.81 0.64 -10.51
N ASN A 245 20.53 0.27 -10.72
CA ASN A 245 20.16 -0.69 -11.76
C ASN A 245 19.81 -0.03 -13.10
N PHE A 246 19.38 1.25 -13.10
CA PHE A 246 18.87 1.89 -14.31
C PHE A 246 19.62 3.16 -14.69
N ILE A 247 19.93 4.07 -13.74
CA ILE A 247 20.52 5.37 -14.09
C ILE A 247 22.04 5.27 -14.26
N LYS A 248 22.76 4.68 -13.29
CA LYS A 248 24.22 4.55 -13.35
C LYS A 248 24.74 3.73 -14.52
N PRO A 249 24.08 2.63 -14.97
CA PRO A 249 24.51 1.92 -16.18
C PRO A 249 24.32 2.73 -17.46
N GLY A 250 23.55 3.82 -17.41
CA GLY A 250 23.18 4.67 -18.54
C GLY A 250 21.75 4.38 -19.01
N LEU A 251 20.96 5.43 -19.20
CA LEU A 251 19.62 5.31 -19.77
C LEU A 251 19.70 5.08 -21.27
N GLU A 252 18.88 4.15 -21.77
CA GLU A 252 18.65 3.99 -23.20
C GLU A 252 17.43 4.80 -23.66
N ASP A 253 17.43 5.23 -24.92
CA ASP A 253 16.30 5.96 -25.49
C ASP A 253 15.06 5.07 -25.55
N LEU A 254 13.92 5.61 -25.16
CA LEU A 254 12.69 4.86 -25.00
C LEU A 254 11.88 4.85 -26.31
N SER A 255 11.55 3.67 -26.81
CA SER A 255 10.60 3.53 -27.92
C SER A 255 9.20 3.92 -27.46
N VAL A 256 8.65 5.01 -28.02
CA VAL A 256 7.39 5.66 -27.57
C VAL A 256 6.26 5.55 -28.59
N SER A 257 6.35 4.64 -29.56
CA SER A 257 5.23 4.29 -30.43
C SER A 257 5.22 2.82 -30.80
N ARG A 258 4.10 2.35 -31.32
CA ARG A 258 3.87 0.95 -31.73
C ARG A 258 3.10 0.93 -33.05
N MET A 259 3.38 -0.12 -33.87
CA MET A 259 2.66 -0.40 -35.12
C MET A 259 1.90 -1.73 -35.08
N SER A 260 2.14 -2.56 -34.05
CA SER A 260 1.65 -3.93 -33.99
C SER A 260 0.16 -4.07 -33.58
N PHE A 261 -0.50 -2.97 -33.22
CA PHE A 261 -1.93 -2.93 -32.84
C PHE A 261 -2.51 -1.53 -33.09
N ASP A 262 -3.85 -1.43 -33.10
CA ASP A 262 -4.57 -0.20 -33.42
C ASP A 262 -5.26 0.47 -32.22
N TRP A 263 -5.48 -0.26 -31.14
CA TRP A 263 -6.19 0.23 -29.97
C TRP A 263 -5.31 1.11 -29.08
N GLY A 264 -5.43 2.43 -29.27
CA GLY A 264 -4.68 3.46 -28.54
C GLY A 264 -4.74 4.81 -29.25
N ILE A 265 -4.04 5.80 -28.70
CA ILE A 265 -3.97 7.16 -29.22
C ILE A 265 -3.02 7.18 -30.42
N LYS A 266 -3.48 7.68 -31.56
CA LYS A 266 -2.65 7.75 -32.77
C LYS A 266 -1.63 8.88 -32.69
N VAL A 267 -0.43 8.64 -33.25
CA VAL A 267 0.59 9.68 -33.36
C VAL A 267 0.10 10.80 -34.29
N PRO A 268 0.12 12.08 -33.85
CA PRO A 268 -0.29 13.20 -34.67
C PRO A 268 0.51 13.30 -36.00
N GLY A 269 -0.19 13.22 -37.12
CA GLY A 269 0.43 13.25 -38.46
C GLY A 269 0.97 11.93 -38.99
N ASP A 270 0.96 10.85 -38.14
CA ASP A 270 1.41 9.51 -38.55
C ASP A 270 0.49 8.41 -37.92
N PRO A 271 -0.73 8.24 -38.46
CA PRO A 271 -1.74 7.36 -37.85
C PRO A 271 -1.42 5.86 -37.94
N LYS A 272 -0.31 5.47 -38.60
CA LYS A 272 0.21 4.09 -38.54
C LYS A 272 0.76 3.71 -37.18
N HIS A 273 1.17 4.71 -36.41
CA HIS A 273 1.73 4.54 -35.08
C HIS A 273 0.67 4.84 -34.02
N VAL A 274 0.67 4.02 -32.98
CA VAL A 274 -0.04 4.23 -31.71
C VAL A 274 0.97 4.74 -30.68
N ILE A 275 0.61 5.76 -29.92
CA ILE A 275 1.44 6.28 -28.83
C ILE A 275 1.63 5.17 -27.79
N TYR A 276 2.85 5.03 -27.30
CA TYR A 276 3.21 4.03 -26.30
C TYR A 276 2.44 4.21 -24.98
N VAL A 277 1.97 3.09 -24.43
CA VAL A 277 1.11 3.06 -23.26
C VAL A 277 1.64 3.87 -22.07
N TRP A 278 2.95 3.92 -21.82
CA TRP A 278 3.50 4.68 -20.70
C TRP A 278 3.56 6.19 -20.94
N VAL A 279 3.61 6.68 -22.19
CA VAL A 279 3.43 8.11 -22.47
C VAL A 279 1.97 8.48 -22.24
N ASP A 280 1.05 7.65 -22.73
CA ASP A 280 -0.38 7.75 -22.52
C ASP A 280 -0.72 7.69 -21.01
N ALA A 281 -0.38 6.58 -20.34
CA ALA A 281 -0.72 6.32 -18.95
C ALA A 281 -0.15 7.37 -17.98
N LEU A 282 1.15 7.74 -18.08
CA LEU A 282 1.76 8.65 -17.10
C LEU A 282 1.24 10.08 -17.18
N THR A 283 0.80 10.53 -18.37
CA THR A 283 0.26 11.88 -18.51
C THR A 283 -1.13 12.07 -17.89
N ASN A 284 -1.81 10.98 -17.47
CA ASN A 284 -3.10 11.06 -16.79
C ASN A 284 -3.09 12.03 -15.60
N TYR A 285 -1.98 12.08 -14.86
CA TYR A 285 -1.83 12.89 -13.65
C TYR A 285 -1.98 14.38 -13.87
N ILE A 286 -1.67 14.86 -15.08
CA ILE A 286 -1.82 16.27 -15.47
C ILE A 286 -3.02 16.50 -16.39
N THR A 287 -3.40 15.52 -17.21
CA THR A 287 -4.58 15.64 -18.07
C THR A 287 -5.88 15.68 -17.27
N ALA A 288 -5.96 14.93 -16.17
CA ALA A 288 -7.08 14.97 -15.23
C ALA A 288 -7.24 16.34 -14.54
N LEU A 289 -6.18 17.14 -14.48
CA LEU A 289 -6.19 18.51 -13.97
C LEU A 289 -6.42 19.56 -15.07
N GLY A 290 -6.56 19.14 -16.34
CA GLY A 290 -6.80 20.04 -17.47
C GLY A 290 -5.55 20.71 -18.04
N TYR A 291 -4.34 20.20 -17.82
CA TYR A 291 -3.12 20.71 -18.44
C TYR A 291 -3.26 20.80 -19.98
N MET A 292 -2.88 21.93 -20.58
CA MET A 292 -3.03 22.23 -22.02
C MET A 292 -4.48 22.17 -22.55
N SER A 293 -5.48 22.22 -21.66
CA SER A 293 -6.90 22.39 -22.04
C SER A 293 -7.31 23.87 -22.03
N ASP A 294 -8.58 24.14 -22.31
CA ASP A 294 -9.13 25.50 -22.22
C ASP A 294 -9.33 25.97 -20.78
N ASP A 295 -9.32 25.04 -19.79
CA ASP A 295 -9.41 25.32 -18.36
C ASP A 295 -8.31 24.60 -17.58
N GLU A 296 -7.27 25.32 -17.23
CA GLU A 296 -6.15 24.85 -16.40
C GLU A 296 -6.31 25.20 -14.91
N SER A 297 -7.48 25.58 -14.46
CA SER A 297 -7.71 26.03 -13.07
C SER A 297 -7.31 24.97 -12.03
N LEU A 298 -7.65 23.70 -12.26
CA LEU A 298 -7.27 22.59 -11.37
C LEU A 298 -5.77 22.31 -11.46
N PHE A 299 -5.18 22.39 -12.66
CA PHE A 299 -3.74 22.20 -12.82
C PHE A 299 -2.96 23.26 -12.04
N ASN A 300 -3.30 24.54 -12.22
CA ASN A 300 -2.66 25.64 -11.52
C ASN A 300 -2.87 25.58 -10.00
N LYS A 301 -3.95 24.96 -9.53
CA LYS A 301 -4.26 24.84 -8.09
C LYS A 301 -3.55 23.68 -7.43
N TYR A 302 -3.47 22.51 -8.05
CA TYR A 302 -3.06 21.26 -7.40
C TYR A 302 -1.71 20.72 -7.88
N TRP A 303 -1.22 21.09 -9.09
CA TRP A 303 0.09 20.62 -9.53
C TRP A 303 1.22 21.46 -8.91
N PRO A 304 2.35 20.86 -8.46
CA PRO A 304 2.72 19.45 -8.56
C PRO A 304 2.04 18.57 -7.50
N ALA A 305 1.86 17.28 -7.84
CA ALA A 305 1.32 16.28 -6.92
C ALA A 305 2.16 16.18 -5.65
N ASP A 306 1.48 16.05 -4.50
CA ASP A 306 2.15 15.81 -3.21
C ASP A 306 2.68 14.39 -3.11
N VAL A 307 1.91 13.40 -3.62
CA VAL A 307 2.35 12.01 -3.66
C VAL A 307 1.68 11.21 -4.77
N HIS A 308 2.48 10.49 -5.55
CA HIS A 308 2.05 9.36 -6.36
C HIS A 308 2.28 8.07 -5.59
N VAL A 309 1.20 7.34 -5.28
CA VAL A 309 1.27 6.05 -4.60
C VAL A 309 1.24 4.95 -5.65
N VAL A 310 2.26 4.10 -5.70
CA VAL A 310 2.40 3.10 -6.76
C VAL A 310 2.86 1.74 -6.22
N GLY A 311 2.54 0.67 -6.92
CA GLY A 311 3.15 -0.63 -6.67
C GLY A 311 4.64 -0.64 -7.02
N LYS A 312 5.42 -1.45 -6.32
CA LYS A 312 6.88 -1.56 -6.55
C LYS A 312 7.25 -2.01 -7.97
N ASP A 313 6.35 -2.66 -8.69
CA ASP A 313 6.52 -3.16 -10.06
C ASP A 313 6.54 -2.05 -11.12
N ILE A 314 5.91 -0.90 -10.81
CA ILE A 314 5.83 0.23 -11.74
C ILE A 314 6.63 1.45 -11.26
N VAL A 315 7.47 1.30 -10.24
CA VAL A 315 8.25 2.40 -9.68
C VAL A 315 9.19 3.01 -10.70
N ARG A 316 9.81 2.19 -11.57
CA ARG A 316 10.70 2.66 -12.64
C ARG A 316 10.03 3.68 -13.56
N PHE A 317 8.79 3.43 -13.95
CA PHE A 317 8.05 4.32 -14.85
C PHE A 317 7.71 5.65 -14.18
N HIS A 318 7.39 5.65 -12.89
CA HIS A 318 7.01 6.84 -12.12
C HIS A 318 8.18 7.65 -11.60
N THR A 319 9.37 7.05 -11.52
CA THR A 319 10.56 7.74 -10.99
C THR A 319 11.59 8.06 -12.05
N ILE A 320 11.60 7.37 -13.20
CA ILE A 320 12.51 7.64 -14.31
C ILE A 320 11.75 8.26 -15.48
N TYR A 321 10.75 7.57 -16.07
CA TYR A 321 10.09 8.05 -17.28
C TYR A 321 9.26 9.30 -17.02
N TRP A 322 8.41 9.27 -16.00
CA TRP A 322 7.53 10.37 -15.66
C TRP A 322 8.29 11.68 -15.33
N PRO A 323 9.29 11.70 -14.45
CA PRO A 323 10.11 12.87 -14.24
C PRO A 323 10.77 13.41 -15.50
N ILE A 324 11.29 12.53 -16.36
CA ILE A 324 11.92 12.95 -17.63
C ILE A 324 10.89 13.60 -18.57
N PHE A 325 9.69 13.04 -18.70
CA PHE A 325 8.62 13.65 -19.50
C PHE A 325 8.23 15.03 -18.96
N LEU A 326 8.12 15.17 -17.65
CA LEU A 326 7.86 16.47 -17.00
C LEU A 326 9.00 17.46 -17.22
N MET A 327 10.26 17.03 -17.12
CA MET A 327 11.41 17.87 -17.44
C MET A 327 11.40 18.36 -18.90
N ALA A 328 10.97 17.53 -19.85
CA ALA A 328 10.82 17.89 -21.26
C ALA A 328 9.64 18.83 -21.51
N LEU A 329 8.65 18.83 -20.63
CA LEU A 329 7.52 19.77 -20.67
C LEU A 329 7.82 21.07 -19.92
N ASP A 330 8.98 21.20 -19.26
CA ASP A 330 9.34 22.29 -18.35
C ASP A 330 8.36 22.44 -17.17
N LEU A 331 7.87 21.30 -16.64
CA LEU A 331 6.96 21.24 -15.49
C LEU A 331 7.70 20.86 -14.22
N PRO A 332 7.24 21.35 -13.04
CA PRO A 332 7.73 20.89 -11.76
C PRO A 332 7.40 19.40 -11.56
N LEU A 333 8.31 18.68 -10.88
CA LEU A 333 8.13 17.28 -10.58
C LEU A 333 7.21 17.06 -9.37
N PRO A 334 6.56 15.90 -9.24
CA PRO A 334 5.84 15.54 -8.01
C PRO A 334 6.76 15.61 -6.80
N LYS A 335 6.21 15.93 -5.63
CA LYS A 335 7.02 16.04 -4.39
C LYS A 335 7.49 14.67 -3.90
N LYS A 336 6.70 13.61 -4.14
CA LYS A 336 7.00 12.25 -3.70
C LYS A 336 6.40 11.19 -4.62
N VAL A 337 7.14 10.10 -4.82
CA VAL A 337 6.64 8.81 -5.31
C VAL A 337 6.82 7.78 -4.20
N PHE A 338 5.73 7.25 -3.69
CA PHE A 338 5.74 6.22 -2.65
C PHE A 338 5.45 4.85 -3.27
N ALA A 339 6.43 3.94 -3.18
CA ALA A 339 6.33 2.59 -3.71
C ALA A 339 5.97 1.58 -2.61
N HIS A 340 4.75 1.03 -2.67
CA HIS A 340 4.35 -0.02 -1.73
C HIS A 340 4.70 -1.43 -2.24
N GLY A 341 4.78 -2.40 -1.31
CA GLY A 341 5.01 -3.80 -1.61
C GLY A 341 3.76 -4.54 -2.07
N PHE A 342 3.91 -5.83 -2.38
CA PHE A 342 2.79 -6.69 -2.77
C PHE A 342 2.12 -7.34 -1.56
N ILE A 343 0.83 -7.65 -1.72
CA ILE A 343 0.15 -8.60 -0.85
C ILE A 343 0.39 -10.00 -1.44
N MET A 344 1.15 -10.79 -0.70
CA MET A 344 1.50 -12.16 -1.04
C MET A 344 0.56 -13.15 -0.32
N MET A 345 0.48 -14.35 -0.84
CA MET A 345 -0.06 -15.51 -0.14
C MET A 345 1.10 -16.34 0.41
N LYS A 346 0.83 -17.29 1.32
CA LYS A 346 1.88 -18.19 1.85
C LYS A 346 2.63 -18.95 0.76
N ASP A 347 1.95 -19.26 -0.34
CA ASP A 347 2.45 -19.98 -1.52
C ASP A 347 2.95 -19.05 -2.66
N GLY A 348 3.12 -17.76 -2.40
CA GLY A 348 3.65 -16.77 -3.34
C GLY A 348 2.63 -15.73 -3.78
N LYS A 349 2.73 -15.25 -5.02
CA LYS A 349 1.81 -14.24 -5.56
C LYS A 349 0.41 -14.81 -5.75
N MET A 350 -0.62 -13.95 -5.57
CA MET A 350 -2.00 -14.27 -5.93
C MET A 350 -2.11 -14.58 -7.42
N SER A 351 -2.75 -15.70 -7.75
CA SER A 351 -3.00 -16.12 -9.12
C SER A 351 -4.33 -16.88 -9.23
N LYS A 352 -5.12 -16.54 -10.24
CA LYS A 352 -6.38 -17.27 -10.53
C LYS A 352 -6.13 -18.76 -10.78
N SER A 353 -5.04 -19.10 -11.49
CA SER A 353 -4.68 -20.50 -11.77
C SER A 353 -4.32 -21.32 -10.52
N LYS A 354 -3.91 -20.67 -9.44
CA LYS A 354 -3.62 -21.31 -8.14
C LYS A 354 -4.83 -21.37 -7.22
N GLY A 355 -5.96 -20.71 -7.55
CA GLY A 355 -7.11 -20.63 -6.66
C GLY A 355 -6.81 -19.96 -5.32
N ASN A 356 -5.90 -18.99 -5.28
CA ASN A 356 -5.48 -18.30 -4.07
C ASN A 356 -5.75 -16.78 -4.11
N VAL A 357 -6.68 -16.36 -4.97
CA VAL A 357 -7.05 -14.93 -5.09
C VAL A 357 -8.10 -14.58 -4.05
N VAL A 358 -7.90 -13.45 -3.38
CA VAL A 358 -8.84 -12.88 -2.41
C VAL A 358 -9.47 -11.63 -3.00
N TYR A 359 -10.79 -11.62 -3.11
CA TYR A 359 -11.56 -10.48 -3.60
C TYR A 359 -12.10 -9.65 -2.44
N PRO A 360 -11.98 -8.31 -2.51
CA PRO A 360 -12.46 -7.42 -1.44
C PRO A 360 -13.95 -7.60 -1.12
N GLU A 361 -14.77 -7.83 -2.14
CA GLU A 361 -16.22 -7.97 -1.99
C GLU A 361 -16.60 -9.06 -1.00
N MET A 362 -15.96 -10.21 -1.10
CA MET A 362 -16.22 -11.34 -0.19
C MET A 362 -15.89 -10.97 1.27
N LEU A 363 -14.80 -10.23 1.49
CA LEU A 363 -14.41 -9.79 2.83
C LEU A 363 -15.40 -8.73 3.37
N VAL A 364 -15.76 -7.75 2.54
CA VAL A 364 -16.67 -6.66 2.95
C VAL A 364 -18.08 -7.17 3.22
N GLU A 365 -18.62 -8.02 2.34
CA GLU A 365 -19.97 -8.56 2.48
C GLU A 365 -20.14 -9.41 3.74
N ARG A 366 -19.11 -10.16 4.15
CA ARG A 366 -19.21 -11.05 5.31
C ARG A 366 -18.72 -10.44 6.62
N TYR A 367 -17.67 -9.65 6.58
CA TYR A 367 -17.00 -9.14 7.79
C TYR A 367 -17.14 -7.62 7.98
N GLY A 368 -17.69 -6.94 6.99
CA GLY A 368 -17.86 -5.50 7.00
C GLY A 368 -16.66 -4.73 6.44
N LEU A 369 -16.96 -3.51 6.01
CA LEU A 369 -15.98 -2.63 5.37
C LEU A 369 -14.83 -2.25 6.31
N ASP A 370 -15.16 -1.83 7.55
CA ASP A 370 -14.16 -1.32 8.50
C ASP A 370 -13.15 -2.40 8.93
N ALA A 371 -13.61 -3.64 9.13
CA ALA A 371 -12.72 -4.75 9.43
C ALA A 371 -11.75 -5.05 8.28
N THR A 372 -12.24 -4.97 7.03
CA THR A 372 -11.43 -5.19 5.83
C THR A 372 -10.39 -4.09 5.64
N ARG A 373 -10.79 -2.81 5.76
CA ARG A 373 -9.88 -1.66 5.66
C ARG A 373 -8.84 -1.68 6.78
N TYR A 374 -9.28 -1.94 8.02
CA TYR A 374 -8.40 -2.06 9.18
C TYR A 374 -7.31 -3.11 8.96
N PHE A 375 -7.72 -4.33 8.59
CA PHE A 375 -6.76 -5.42 8.39
C PHE A 375 -5.68 -5.06 7.36
N LEU A 376 -6.09 -4.57 6.20
CA LEU A 376 -5.17 -4.24 5.11
C LEU A 376 -4.15 -3.15 5.52
N LEU A 377 -4.56 -2.17 6.31
CA LEU A 377 -3.69 -1.08 6.74
C LEU A 377 -2.93 -1.37 8.04
N ARG A 378 -3.39 -2.35 8.83
CA ARG A 378 -2.79 -2.72 10.12
C ARG A 378 -1.77 -3.84 10.01
N GLU A 379 -2.13 -4.91 9.28
CA GLU A 379 -1.31 -6.12 9.22
C GLU A 379 -0.14 -5.98 8.25
N LEU A 380 -0.34 -5.22 7.18
CA LEU A 380 0.61 -5.12 6.10
C LEU A 380 1.47 -3.84 6.24
N PRO A 381 2.80 -3.95 6.45
CA PRO A 381 3.66 -2.78 6.49
C PRO A 381 3.70 -2.08 5.13
N PHE A 382 3.14 -0.86 5.05
CA PHE A 382 3.12 -0.10 3.80
C PHE A 382 4.55 0.28 3.37
N GLY A 383 4.94 -0.10 2.15
CA GLY A 383 6.32 0.01 1.64
C GLY A 383 7.09 -1.31 1.58
N GLN A 384 6.57 -2.38 2.19
CA GLN A 384 7.14 -3.73 2.15
C GLN A 384 6.11 -4.76 1.69
N ASP A 385 6.59 -5.94 1.26
CA ASP A 385 5.68 -7.05 0.97
C ASP A 385 5.07 -7.56 2.27
N GLY A 386 3.77 -7.85 2.23
CA GLY A 386 3.04 -8.45 3.33
C GLY A 386 2.36 -9.75 2.91
N VAL A 387 2.02 -10.60 3.87
CA VAL A 387 1.35 -11.89 3.61
C VAL A 387 -0.06 -11.84 4.14
N PHE A 388 -1.05 -12.06 3.27
CA PHE A 388 -2.42 -12.31 3.70
C PHE A 388 -2.56 -13.76 4.19
N SER A 389 -3.20 -13.95 5.34
CA SER A 389 -3.70 -15.25 5.75
C SER A 389 -5.10 -15.12 6.36
N PRO A 390 -6.01 -16.08 6.10
CA PRO A 390 -7.34 -16.09 6.71
C PRO A 390 -7.28 -16.07 8.23
N GLU A 391 -6.32 -16.76 8.83
CA GLU A 391 -6.14 -16.84 10.27
C GLU A 391 -5.83 -15.46 10.85
N ALA A 392 -4.82 -14.75 10.30
CA ALA A 392 -4.46 -13.42 10.75
C ALA A 392 -5.63 -12.42 10.59
N PHE A 393 -6.41 -12.55 9.52
CA PHE A 393 -7.59 -11.71 9.28
C PHE A 393 -8.65 -11.90 10.39
N ILE A 394 -9.00 -13.14 10.72
CA ILE A 394 -9.98 -13.44 11.75
C ILE A 394 -9.47 -13.11 13.15
N GLU A 395 -8.17 -13.36 13.41
CA GLU A 395 -7.53 -12.98 14.68
C GLU A 395 -7.60 -11.47 14.93
N ARG A 396 -7.30 -10.64 13.92
CA ARG A 396 -7.41 -9.17 14.04
C ARG A 396 -8.83 -8.72 14.36
N ILE A 397 -9.83 -9.33 13.73
CA ILE A 397 -11.24 -9.00 14.04
C ILE A 397 -11.56 -9.37 15.48
N ASN A 398 -11.20 -10.56 15.92
CA ASN A 398 -11.56 -11.05 17.26
C ASN A 398 -10.81 -10.34 18.38
N TYR A 399 -9.49 -10.15 18.24
CA TYR A 399 -8.65 -9.58 19.30
C TYR A 399 -8.68 -8.05 19.28
N ASP A 400 -8.33 -7.45 18.15
CA ASP A 400 -8.21 -6.00 18.10
C ASP A 400 -9.59 -5.32 18.09
N LEU A 401 -10.48 -5.73 17.16
CA LEU A 401 -11.74 -5.03 16.94
C LEU A 401 -12.82 -5.40 17.95
N ALA A 402 -13.11 -6.68 18.11
CA ALA A 402 -14.20 -7.12 18.98
C ALA A 402 -13.80 -7.06 20.48
N ASN A 403 -12.64 -7.60 20.82
CA ASN A 403 -12.22 -7.71 22.22
C ASN A 403 -11.65 -6.39 22.76
N ASP A 404 -10.66 -5.78 22.10
CA ASP A 404 -10.00 -4.60 22.65
C ASP A 404 -10.87 -3.35 22.51
N LEU A 405 -11.29 -2.99 21.28
CA LEU A 405 -12.06 -1.77 21.03
C LEU A 405 -13.57 -1.95 21.35
N GLY A 406 -14.20 -2.98 20.80
CA GLY A 406 -15.64 -3.18 20.95
C GLY A 406 -16.06 -3.43 22.40
N ASN A 407 -15.32 -4.25 23.13
CA ASN A 407 -15.56 -4.52 24.55
C ASN A 407 -15.29 -3.28 25.42
N LEU A 408 -14.24 -2.49 25.13
CA LEU A 408 -13.96 -1.24 25.84
C LEU A 408 -15.15 -0.27 25.73
N LEU A 409 -15.66 -0.04 24.51
CA LEU A 409 -16.82 0.81 24.28
C LEU A 409 -18.04 0.30 25.06
N ASN A 410 -18.38 -0.98 24.91
CA ASN A 410 -19.55 -1.58 25.58
C ASN A 410 -19.45 -1.56 27.11
N ARG A 411 -18.28 -1.85 27.67
CA ARG A 411 -18.02 -1.77 29.13
C ARG A 411 -18.18 -0.34 29.63
N THR A 412 -17.63 0.63 28.93
CA THR A 412 -17.72 2.06 29.30
C THR A 412 -19.18 2.52 29.34
N ILE A 413 -19.94 2.27 28.25
CA ILE A 413 -21.38 2.61 28.19
C ILE A 413 -22.16 1.93 29.32
N SER A 414 -21.91 0.65 29.56
CA SER A 414 -22.57 -0.12 30.62
C SER A 414 -22.26 0.43 32.02
N MET A 415 -21.03 0.88 32.28
CA MET A 415 -20.66 1.48 33.57
C MET A 415 -21.27 2.87 33.76
N ILE A 416 -21.27 3.71 32.72
CA ILE A 416 -21.93 5.04 32.79
C ILE A 416 -23.41 4.90 33.04
N ASN A 417 -24.10 4.01 32.35
CA ASN A 417 -25.52 3.72 32.62
C ASN A 417 -25.75 3.23 34.05
N LYS A 418 -24.93 2.30 34.52
CA LYS A 418 -25.08 1.68 35.82
C LYS A 418 -24.86 2.65 36.98
N TYR A 419 -23.90 3.56 36.87
CA TYR A 419 -23.45 4.39 37.97
C TYR A 419 -23.98 5.81 37.93
N PHE A 420 -24.35 6.31 36.75
CA PHE A 420 -24.76 7.70 36.50
C PHE A 420 -25.99 7.82 35.60
N ASP A 421 -26.81 6.77 35.49
CA ASP A 421 -28.05 6.77 34.71
C ASP A 421 -27.85 7.24 33.23
N GLY A 422 -26.70 6.95 32.68
CA GLY A 422 -26.29 7.30 31.30
C GLY A 422 -25.61 8.66 31.17
N GLU A 423 -25.58 9.51 32.18
CA GLU A 423 -24.96 10.84 32.08
C GLU A 423 -23.45 10.79 32.31
N VAL A 424 -22.71 11.47 31.45
CA VAL A 424 -21.27 11.73 31.62
C VAL A 424 -21.08 13.03 32.38
N LEU A 425 -20.85 12.96 33.68
CA LEU A 425 -20.62 14.15 34.51
C LEU A 425 -19.33 14.85 34.10
N THR A 426 -19.37 16.19 33.99
CA THR A 426 -18.25 17.02 33.53
C THR A 426 -17.79 18.05 34.55
N GLU A 427 -18.55 18.23 35.63
CA GLU A 427 -18.29 19.22 36.70
C GLU A 427 -18.10 18.53 38.07
N GLY A 428 -17.32 19.17 38.92
CA GLY A 428 -17.07 18.68 40.27
C GLY A 428 -16.21 17.43 40.34
N LEU A 429 -15.57 17.02 39.25
CA LEU A 429 -14.74 15.82 39.16
C LEU A 429 -13.57 15.88 40.13
N VAL A 430 -13.35 14.77 40.85
CA VAL A 430 -12.20 14.58 41.71
C VAL A 430 -11.23 13.66 40.98
N PRO A 431 -10.03 14.10 40.58
CA PRO A 431 -9.11 13.29 39.80
C PRO A 431 -8.56 12.12 40.60
N THR A 432 -8.29 11.01 39.89
CA THR A 432 -7.51 9.88 40.36
C THR A 432 -6.04 10.06 39.94
N GLU A 433 -5.12 9.31 40.56
CA GLU A 433 -3.70 9.31 40.16
C GLU A 433 -3.44 8.75 38.74
N PHE A 434 -4.43 8.05 38.15
CA PHE A 434 -4.33 7.43 36.81
C PHE A 434 -4.87 8.32 35.67
N ASP A 435 -5.60 9.43 35.98
CA ASP A 435 -6.22 10.30 34.99
C ASP A 435 -5.19 11.06 34.16
N ALA A 436 -4.20 11.66 34.80
CA ALA A 436 -3.14 12.39 34.11
C ALA A 436 -2.30 11.50 33.19
N PRO A 437 -1.82 10.30 33.62
CA PRO A 437 -1.16 9.35 32.73
C PRO A 437 -1.96 8.91 31.51
N LEU A 438 -3.28 8.80 31.61
CA LEU A 438 -4.14 8.50 30.45
C LEU A 438 -4.22 9.68 29.49
N ARG A 439 -4.40 10.91 30.01
CA ARG A 439 -4.39 12.11 29.16
C ARG A 439 -3.04 12.33 28.47
N ASP A 440 -1.94 12.11 29.16
CA ASP A 440 -0.59 12.20 28.57
C ASP A 440 -0.44 11.18 27.43
N MET A 441 -0.98 9.96 27.59
CA MET A 441 -0.97 8.95 26.53
C MET A 441 -1.82 9.36 25.33
N ILE A 442 -2.99 9.97 25.54
CA ILE A 442 -3.83 10.51 24.46
C ILE A 442 -3.01 11.52 23.65
N GLN A 443 -2.43 12.55 24.30
CA GLN A 443 -1.69 13.59 23.61
C GLN A 443 -0.42 13.07 22.92
N HIS A 444 0.27 12.12 23.55
CA HIS A 444 1.42 11.46 22.94
C HIS A 444 1.04 10.69 21.67
N THR A 445 -0.09 9.98 21.71
CA THR A 445 -0.62 9.25 20.55
C THR A 445 -0.94 10.19 19.40
N VAL A 446 -1.59 11.33 19.65
CA VAL A 446 -1.91 12.33 18.62
C VAL A 446 -0.61 12.86 17.94
N LYS A 447 0.42 13.21 18.70
CA LYS A 447 1.70 13.69 18.16
C LYS A 447 2.41 12.65 17.31
N LYS A 448 2.44 11.39 17.76
CA LYS A 448 3.02 10.28 16.99
C LYS A 448 2.22 9.99 15.72
N TYR A 449 0.89 10.03 15.82
CA TYR A 449 -0.02 9.81 14.72
C TYR A 449 0.29 10.75 13.55
N GLU A 450 0.39 12.06 13.81
CA GLU A 450 0.74 13.04 12.78
C GLU A 450 2.05 12.70 12.08
N THR A 451 3.09 12.42 12.86
CA THR A 451 4.43 12.11 12.32
C THR A 451 4.44 10.86 11.45
N SER A 452 3.71 9.81 11.87
CA SER A 452 3.67 8.53 11.17
C SER A 452 2.75 8.59 9.94
N MET A 453 1.65 9.37 9.98
CA MET A 453 0.80 9.60 8.81
C MET A 453 1.55 10.33 7.69
N GLU A 454 2.33 11.37 7.99
CA GLU A 454 3.14 12.08 6.98
C GLU A 454 4.17 11.17 6.29
N LYS A 455 4.57 10.08 6.96
CA LYS A 455 5.45 9.03 6.42
C LYS A 455 4.70 7.86 5.80
N MET A 456 3.37 7.91 5.75
CA MET A 456 2.51 6.81 5.26
C MET A 456 2.75 5.48 5.99
N GLN A 457 3.10 5.52 7.28
CA GLN A 457 3.37 4.36 8.13
C GLN A 457 2.08 3.87 8.80
N PHE A 458 1.07 3.51 8.04
CA PHE A 458 -0.29 3.22 8.52
C PHE A 458 -0.34 2.13 9.60
N SER A 459 0.43 1.05 9.45
CA SER A 459 0.49 -0.02 10.45
C SER A 459 1.07 0.44 11.79
N VAL A 460 2.03 1.39 11.77
CA VAL A 460 2.59 2.03 12.97
C VAL A 460 1.56 2.94 13.62
N VAL A 461 0.89 3.77 12.82
CA VAL A 461 -0.20 4.64 13.29
C VAL A 461 -1.26 3.82 14.02
N LEU A 462 -1.76 2.75 13.40
CA LEU A 462 -2.76 1.89 14.03
C LEU A 462 -2.22 1.16 15.26
N SER A 463 -0.94 0.80 15.30
CA SER A 463 -0.30 0.26 16.51
C SER A 463 -0.29 1.24 17.67
N ASP A 464 0.00 2.53 17.40
CA ASP A 464 -0.02 3.58 18.42
C ASP A 464 -1.45 3.86 18.93
N VAL A 465 -2.46 3.82 18.05
CA VAL A 465 -3.88 3.91 18.46
C VAL A 465 -4.29 2.71 19.32
N TRP A 466 -3.85 1.49 18.97
CA TRP A 466 -4.13 0.30 19.79
C TRP A 466 -3.39 0.31 21.13
N ALA A 467 -2.22 0.93 21.20
CA ALA A 467 -1.55 1.17 22.48
C ALA A 467 -2.36 2.10 23.39
N LEU A 468 -3.05 3.12 22.83
CA LEU A 468 -3.99 3.97 23.58
C LEU A 468 -5.21 3.16 24.05
N ILE A 469 -5.81 2.34 23.18
CA ILE A 469 -6.95 1.47 23.54
C ILE A 469 -6.54 0.51 24.68
N SER A 470 -5.39 -0.14 24.57
CA SER A 470 -4.85 -1.03 25.61
C SER A 470 -4.59 -0.29 26.93
N ARG A 471 -4.04 0.93 26.87
CA ARG A 471 -3.85 1.79 28.06
C ARG A 471 -5.20 2.16 28.69
N THR A 472 -6.22 2.42 27.88
CA THR A 472 -7.57 2.74 28.36
C THR A 472 -8.24 1.53 29.01
N ASN A 473 -8.07 0.32 28.46
CA ASN A 473 -8.52 -0.91 29.12
C ASN A 473 -7.82 -1.12 30.47
N LYS A 474 -6.49 -0.94 30.52
CA LYS A 474 -5.73 -1.04 31.76
C LYS A 474 -6.14 0.00 32.81
N TYR A 475 -6.53 1.22 32.39
CA TYR A 475 -7.04 2.26 33.26
C TYR A 475 -8.32 1.84 34.00
N ILE A 476 -9.20 1.05 33.38
CA ILE A 476 -10.37 0.49 34.05
C ILE A 476 -9.93 -0.45 35.21
N ASP A 477 -8.91 -1.28 34.97
CA ASP A 477 -8.46 -2.23 35.98
C ASP A 477 -7.72 -1.52 37.13
N GLU A 478 -6.92 -0.50 36.85
CA GLU A 478 -6.19 0.30 37.83
C GLU A 478 -7.13 1.13 38.72
N THR A 479 -8.14 1.76 38.13
CA THR A 479 -9.10 2.61 38.85
C THR A 479 -10.18 1.81 39.57
N SER A 480 -10.38 0.55 39.17
CA SER A 480 -11.37 -0.36 39.77
C SER A 480 -12.74 0.29 40.03
N PRO A 481 -13.49 0.77 38.99
CA PRO A 481 -14.72 1.53 39.13
C PRO A 481 -15.78 0.87 40.02
N TRP A 482 -15.81 -0.47 40.03
CA TRP A 482 -16.71 -1.27 40.87
C TRP A 482 -16.39 -1.19 42.38
N VAL A 483 -15.17 -0.75 42.75
CA VAL A 483 -14.78 -0.48 44.12
C VAL A 483 -15.20 0.94 44.50
N LEU A 484 -14.87 1.93 43.65
CA LEU A 484 -15.29 3.34 43.86
C LEU A 484 -16.79 3.48 43.99
N ALA A 485 -17.55 2.69 43.25
CA ALA A 485 -19.03 2.71 43.30
C ALA A 485 -19.64 2.24 44.62
N LYS A 486 -18.83 1.72 45.58
CA LYS A 486 -19.34 1.28 46.89
C LYS A 486 -19.38 2.39 47.93
N SER A 487 -18.71 3.52 47.68
CA SER A 487 -18.61 4.68 48.59
C SER A 487 -19.20 5.93 47.92
N GLU A 488 -20.09 6.62 48.61
CA GLU A 488 -20.60 7.91 48.14
C GLU A 488 -19.51 8.98 48.17
N GLU A 489 -18.52 8.89 49.04
CA GLU A 489 -17.36 9.78 49.09
C GLU A 489 -16.49 9.70 47.83
N ASP A 490 -16.43 8.55 47.16
CA ASP A 490 -15.69 8.33 45.94
C ASP A 490 -16.49 8.57 44.66
N ARG A 491 -17.77 8.98 44.79
CA ARG A 491 -18.66 9.19 43.64
C ARG A 491 -18.06 10.12 42.59
N MET A 492 -17.45 11.24 43.00
CA MET A 492 -16.85 12.20 42.05
C MET A 492 -15.50 11.75 41.47
N LYS A 493 -14.78 10.81 42.12
CA LYS A 493 -13.66 10.09 41.53
C LYS A 493 -14.15 9.11 40.46
N LEU A 494 -15.21 8.37 40.74
CA LEU A 494 -15.85 7.47 39.80
C LEU A 494 -16.36 8.24 38.56
N ALA A 495 -16.94 9.45 38.77
CA ALA A 495 -17.34 10.33 37.67
C ALA A 495 -16.12 10.73 36.81
N SER A 496 -14.98 11.07 37.43
CA SER A 496 -13.74 11.36 36.71
C SER A 496 -13.27 10.17 35.86
N VAL A 497 -13.37 8.95 36.39
CA VAL A 497 -13.04 7.74 35.63
C VAL A 497 -13.95 7.58 34.40
N MET A 498 -15.28 7.73 34.56
CA MET A 498 -16.21 7.63 33.44
C MET A 498 -15.97 8.70 32.38
N TYR A 499 -15.69 9.92 32.80
CA TYR A 499 -15.33 11.03 31.92
C TYR A 499 -14.08 10.72 31.08
N HIS A 500 -13.00 10.24 31.71
CA HIS A 500 -11.75 9.94 31.02
C HIS A 500 -11.87 8.75 30.06
N LEU A 501 -12.70 7.76 30.38
CA LEU A 501 -13.03 6.67 29.46
C LEU A 501 -13.77 7.17 28.23
N ALA A 502 -14.79 8.01 28.41
CA ALA A 502 -15.55 8.62 27.32
C ALA A 502 -14.63 9.51 26.46
N LEU A 503 -13.76 10.32 27.09
CA LEU A 503 -12.79 11.17 26.40
C LEU A 503 -11.79 10.37 25.57
N SER A 504 -11.23 9.30 26.13
CA SER A 504 -10.28 8.43 25.41
C SER A 504 -10.93 7.73 24.21
N LEU A 505 -12.15 7.23 24.35
CA LEU A 505 -12.91 6.61 23.26
C LEU A 505 -13.28 7.61 22.18
N HIS A 506 -13.65 8.84 22.53
CA HIS A 506 -13.87 9.92 21.57
C HIS A 506 -12.61 10.23 20.75
N HIS A 507 -11.45 10.42 21.39
CA HIS A 507 -10.19 10.66 20.68
C HIS A 507 -9.80 9.48 19.79
N THR A 508 -10.01 8.24 20.27
CA THR A 508 -9.82 7.03 19.48
C THR A 508 -10.70 7.04 18.22
N ALA A 509 -11.98 7.43 18.35
CA ALA A 509 -12.88 7.54 17.21
C ALA A 509 -12.38 8.56 16.17
N VAL A 510 -11.93 9.74 16.61
CA VAL A 510 -11.36 10.75 15.70
C VAL A 510 -10.14 10.20 14.94
N LEU A 511 -9.24 9.54 15.65
CA LEU A 511 -8.00 8.98 15.05
C LEU A 511 -8.27 7.80 14.09
N LEU A 512 -9.38 7.08 14.25
CA LEU A 512 -9.72 5.94 13.40
C LEU A 512 -10.42 6.33 12.09
N GLN A 513 -10.96 7.55 11.93
CA GLN A 513 -11.73 7.96 10.75
C GLN A 513 -11.03 7.75 9.40
N PRO A 514 -9.71 7.98 9.24
CA PRO A 514 -9.05 7.72 7.98
C PRO A 514 -9.04 6.24 7.59
N PHE A 515 -9.12 5.34 8.57
CA PHE A 515 -8.99 3.89 8.40
C PHE A 515 -10.35 3.18 8.35
N MET A 516 -11.29 3.62 9.17
CA MET A 516 -12.63 3.06 9.32
C MET A 516 -13.66 4.15 9.07
N THR A 517 -14.66 3.88 8.24
CA THR A 517 -15.61 4.91 7.81
C THR A 517 -16.93 4.89 8.57
N ASN A 518 -17.25 3.78 9.25
CA ASN A 518 -18.50 3.59 10.00
C ASN A 518 -18.30 3.50 11.51
N ALA A 519 -17.32 2.72 11.97
CA ALA A 519 -17.11 2.49 13.40
C ALA A 519 -16.89 3.79 14.21
N PRO A 520 -16.12 4.80 13.76
CA PRO A 520 -15.98 6.07 14.46
C PRO A 520 -17.31 6.79 14.71
N LYS A 521 -18.21 6.80 13.72
CA LYS A 521 -19.54 7.40 13.84
C LYS A 521 -20.40 6.66 14.85
N GLN A 522 -20.40 5.32 14.78
CA GLN A 522 -21.11 4.49 15.74
C GLN A 522 -20.56 4.65 17.17
N MET A 523 -19.26 4.87 17.32
CA MET A 523 -18.65 5.11 18.64
C MET A 523 -19.15 6.42 19.25
N VAL A 524 -19.10 7.54 18.51
CA VAL A 524 -19.55 8.84 19.03
C VAL A 524 -21.07 8.86 19.24
N GLU A 525 -21.87 8.26 18.36
CA GLU A 525 -23.32 8.09 18.54
C GLU A 525 -23.63 7.35 19.86
N GLN A 526 -22.95 6.24 20.12
CA GLN A 526 -23.15 5.47 21.35
C GLN A 526 -22.68 6.22 22.61
N LEU A 527 -21.69 7.10 22.47
CA LEU A 527 -21.25 8.01 23.54
C LEU A 527 -22.16 9.22 23.73
N GLY A 528 -23.21 9.36 22.93
CA GLY A 528 -24.15 10.51 23.00
C GLY A 528 -23.54 11.80 22.43
N LEU A 529 -22.53 11.68 21.56
CA LEU A 529 -21.89 12.79 20.90
C LEU A 529 -22.35 12.89 19.43
N SER A 530 -22.30 14.09 18.87
CA SER A 530 -22.65 14.30 17.47
C SER A 530 -21.46 13.99 16.52
N GLU A 531 -21.74 13.76 15.23
CA GLU A 531 -20.69 13.55 14.22
C GLU A 531 -19.76 14.77 14.07
N GLU A 532 -20.23 15.99 14.37
CA GLU A 532 -19.41 17.21 14.35
C GLU A 532 -18.27 17.13 15.38
N SER A 533 -18.42 16.33 16.44
CA SER A 533 -17.36 16.09 17.43
C SER A 533 -16.18 15.31 16.85
N LEU A 534 -16.33 14.69 15.68
CA LEU A 534 -15.26 13.95 15.00
C LEU A 534 -14.26 14.87 14.25
N GLY A 535 -14.33 16.20 14.43
CA GLY A 535 -13.37 17.14 13.86
C GLY A 535 -11.97 17.03 14.50
N TRP A 536 -10.90 17.21 13.72
CA TRP A 536 -9.51 17.14 14.22
C TRP A 536 -9.25 18.10 15.40
N VAL A 537 -9.92 19.27 15.40
CA VAL A 537 -9.78 20.29 16.47
C VAL A 537 -10.16 19.75 17.85
N THR A 538 -10.95 18.70 17.92
CA THR A 538 -11.36 18.08 19.20
C THR A 538 -10.27 17.16 19.81
N LEU A 539 -9.13 17.01 19.15
CA LEU A 539 -7.94 16.33 19.69
C LEU A 539 -7.04 17.26 20.51
N ASP A 540 -7.36 18.56 20.55
CA ASP A 540 -6.60 19.53 21.34
C ASP A 540 -6.74 19.27 22.84
N GLU A 541 -5.71 19.59 23.62
CA GLU A 541 -5.65 19.37 25.07
C GLU A 541 -6.82 20.05 25.83
N GLY A 542 -7.39 21.11 25.25
CA GLY A 542 -8.51 21.85 25.81
C GLY A 542 -9.88 21.28 25.53
N TYR A 543 -9.98 20.21 24.72
CA TYR A 543 -11.27 19.61 24.42
C TYR A 543 -11.85 18.92 25.66
N ALA A 544 -13.14 19.13 25.89
CA ALA A 544 -13.89 18.51 26.95
C ALA A 544 -15.19 17.89 26.39
N ILE A 545 -15.60 16.77 26.95
CA ILE A 545 -16.93 16.20 26.68
C ILE A 545 -17.97 17.27 27.05
N PRO A 546 -18.94 17.57 26.17
CA PRO A 546 -19.97 18.58 26.47
C PRO A 546 -20.81 18.21 27.70
N ALA A 547 -21.17 19.21 28.51
CA ALA A 547 -22.06 19.01 29.64
C ALA A 547 -23.43 18.48 29.19
N GLY A 548 -24.01 17.56 29.95
CA GLY A 548 -25.30 16.92 29.63
C GLY A 548 -25.19 15.80 28.56
N THR A 549 -23.97 15.40 28.19
CA THR A 549 -23.78 14.24 27.33
C THR A 549 -24.33 12.97 27.98
N THR A 550 -25.20 12.26 27.25
CA THR A 550 -25.87 11.05 27.74
C THR A 550 -25.62 9.91 26.75
N VAL A 551 -24.98 8.84 27.21
CA VAL A 551 -24.72 7.65 26.39
C VAL A 551 -26.00 6.87 26.09
N ILE A 552 -26.01 6.05 25.05
CA ILE A 552 -27.18 5.19 24.76
C ILE A 552 -27.45 4.21 25.92
N ASN A 553 -28.73 3.86 26.12
CA ASN A 553 -29.17 3.01 27.25
C ASN A 553 -28.49 1.61 27.26
N LYS A 554 -28.18 1.06 26.10
CA LYS A 554 -27.53 -0.26 25.95
C LYS A 554 -26.56 -0.22 24.80
N GLY A 555 -25.32 -0.52 25.09
CA GLY A 555 -24.26 -0.61 24.07
C GLY A 555 -24.62 -1.65 22.98
N VAL A 556 -24.32 -1.29 21.74
CA VAL A 556 -24.47 -2.14 20.56
C VAL A 556 -23.07 -2.55 20.11
N PRO A 557 -22.78 -3.86 19.96
CA PRO A 557 -21.48 -4.30 19.47
C PRO A 557 -21.19 -3.71 18.09
N ILE A 558 -20.09 -2.99 17.94
CA ILE A 558 -19.64 -2.45 16.65
C ILE A 558 -18.89 -3.48 15.81
N PHE A 559 -18.33 -4.49 16.45
CA PHE A 559 -17.69 -5.64 15.81
C PHE A 559 -18.15 -6.92 16.48
N PRO A 560 -18.69 -7.90 15.73
CA PRO A 560 -19.09 -9.19 16.28
C PRO A 560 -17.86 -10.06 16.53
N ARG A 561 -17.91 -10.91 17.54
CA ARG A 561 -16.96 -12.00 17.73
C ARG A 561 -17.26 -13.13 16.76
N LEU A 562 -16.23 -13.66 16.11
CA LEU A 562 -16.32 -14.67 15.08
C LEU A 562 -15.81 -16.03 15.56
N GLU A 563 -16.41 -17.13 15.07
CA GLU A 563 -15.93 -18.50 15.28
C GLU A 563 -14.76 -18.77 14.33
N ALA A 564 -13.54 -18.72 14.83
CA ALA A 564 -12.32 -18.64 14.03
C ALA A 564 -12.18 -19.81 13.03
N GLU A 565 -12.41 -21.05 13.44
CA GLU A 565 -12.26 -22.22 12.58
C GLU A 565 -13.26 -22.19 11.41
N VAL A 566 -14.51 -21.80 11.68
CA VAL A 566 -15.58 -21.71 10.67
C VAL A 566 -15.26 -20.64 9.64
N GLU A 567 -14.80 -19.47 10.10
CA GLU A 567 -14.57 -18.33 9.22
C GLU A 567 -13.27 -18.49 8.39
N VAL A 568 -12.23 -19.06 8.95
CA VAL A 568 -11.01 -19.44 8.21
C VAL A 568 -11.33 -20.43 7.10
N GLU A 569 -12.13 -21.46 7.40
CA GLU A 569 -12.54 -22.44 6.38
C GLU A 569 -13.41 -21.78 5.30
N TYR A 570 -14.32 -20.88 5.67
CA TYR A 570 -15.12 -20.13 4.70
C TYR A 570 -14.25 -19.34 3.73
N ILE A 571 -13.27 -18.54 4.24
CA ILE A 571 -12.38 -17.75 3.38
C ILE A 571 -11.61 -18.66 2.43
N ARG A 572 -11.06 -19.78 2.92
CA ARG A 572 -10.34 -20.75 2.09
C ARG A 572 -11.20 -21.36 0.98
N LYS A 573 -12.45 -21.70 1.28
CA LYS A 573 -13.41 -22.17 0.27
C LYS A 573 -13.70 -21.12 -0.79
N GLN A 574 -13.90 -19.85 -0.38
CA GLN A 574 -14.13 -18.77 -1.33
C GLN A 574 -12.91 -18.51 -2.22
N MET A 575 -11.71 -18.63 -1.68
CA MET A 575 -10.47 -18.53 -2.46
C MET A 575 -10.39 -19.68 -3.50
N ALA A 576 -10.70 -20.90 -3.12
CA ALA A 576 -10.67 -22.06 -4.02
C ALA A 576 -11.67 -21.94 -5.19
N ILE A 577 -12.83 -21.31 -4.98
CA ILE A 577 -13.83 -21.06 -6.05
C ILE A 577 -13.25 -20.12 -7.14
N THR A 578 -12.20 -19.36 -6.83
CA THR A 578 -11.56 -18.45 -7.80
C THR A 578 -10.67 -19.18 -8.82
N ALA A 579 -10.37 -20.46 -8.60
CA ALA A 579 -9.75 -21.30 -9.61
C ALA A 579 -10.65 -21.38 -10.85
N PRO A 580 -10.12 -21.40 -12.07
CA PRO A 580 -10.91 -21.69 -13.24
C PRO A 580 -11.70 -23.00 -12.98
N ALA A 581 -13.01 -22.97 -13.22
CA ALA A 581 -13.77 -24.22 -13.20
C ALA A 581 -13.03 -25.20 -14.10
N GLU A 582 -12.57 -26.31 -13.56
CA GLU A 582 -12.18 -27.43 -14.38
C GLU A 582 -13.37 -27.71 -15.27
N VAL A 583 -13.19 -27.55 -16.58
CA VAL A 583 -14.14 -28.09 -17.54
C VAL A 583 -14.22 -29.58 -17.19
N GLU A 584 -15.41 -30.07 -16.81
CA GLU A 584 -15.67 -31.47 -16.64
C GLU A 584 -15.40 -32.15 -17.99
N GLU A 585 -14.15 -32.34 -18.34
CA GLU A 585 -13.75 -33.40 -19.22
C GLU A 585 -13.91 -34.72 -18.43
N LYS A 586 -14.67 -35.60 -18.96
CA LYS A 586 -14.89 -36.96 -18.45
C LYS A 586 -13.58 -37.49 -17.86
N VAL A 587 -13.66 -37.94 -16.60
CA VAL A 587 -12.59 -38.64 -15.90
C VAL A 587 -12.15 -39.85 -16.75
N GLU A 588 -11.25 -39.65 -17.66
CA GLU A 588 -10.21 -40.59 -17.99
C GLU A 588 -9.14 -40.32 -16.92
N GLU A 589 -8.67 -41.36 -16.25
CA GLU A 589 -7.65 -41.32 -15.23
C GLU A 589 -6.54 -40.33 -15.63
N VAL A 590 -6.53 -39.12 -15.01
CA VAL A 590 -5.45 -38.17 -15.18
C VAL A 590 -4.27 -38.78 -14.45
N LYS A 591 -3.36 -39.36 -15.21
CA LYS A 591 -1.97 -39.52 -14.80
C LYS A 591 -1.49 -38.13 -14.40
N GLU A 592 -0.97 -38.00 -13.16
CA GLU A 592 -0.23 -36.80 -12.73
C GLU A 592 0.65 -36.35 -13.92
N GLU A 593 0.43 -35.12 -14.42
CA GLU A 593 1.39 -34.48 -15.34
C GLU A 593 2.68 -34.31 -14.57
N THR A 594 3.53 -35.31 -14.68
CA THR A 594 4.94 -35.15 -14.31
C THR A 594 5.49 -34.08 -15.24
N ASN A 595 6.13 -33.04 -14.66
CA ASN A 595 6.94 -32.11 -15.44
C ASN A 595 8.00 -32.94 -16.17
N GLU A 596 7.73 -33.31 -17.42
CA GLU A 596 8.65 -34.07 -18.23
C GLU A 596 9.92 -33.25 -18.43
N ILE A 597 11.04 -33.81 -18.02
CA ILE A 597 12.37 -33.26 -18.32
C ILE A 597 12.99 -34.07 -19.48
N THR A 598 13.76 -33.39 -20.32
CA THR A 598 14.51 -34.10 -21.37
C THR A 598 15.57 -35.00 -20.73
N PHE A 599 15.93 -36.07 -21.43
CA PHE A 599 17.01 -36.96 -20.98
C PHE A 599 18.33 -36.19 -20.73
N ASP A 600 18.65 -35.22 -21.58
CA ASP A 600 19.85 -34.39 -21.41
C ASP A 600 19.77 -33.52 -20.16
N ALA A 601 18.60 -32.98 -19.79
CA ALA A 601 18.42 -32.24 -18.56
C ALA A 601 18.62 -33.13 -17.32
N PHE A 602 18.13 -34.36 -17.34
CA PHE A 602 18.38 -35.35 -16.29
C PHE A 602 19.86 -35.74 -16.19
N MET A 603 20.52 -35.94 -17.31
CA MET A 603 21.96 -36.29 -17.37
C MET A 603 22.88 -35.18 -16.87
N ASN A 604 22.41 -33.95 -16.79
CA ASN A 604 23.14 -32.82 -16.17
C ASN A 604 23.18 -32.92 -14.63
N VAL A 605 22.36 -33.77 -14.01
CA VAL A 605 22.38 -33.99 -12.55
C VAL A 605 23.39 -35.07 -12.23
N ASP A 606 24.48 -34.71 -11.52
CA ASP A 606 25.53 -35.69 -11.13
C ASP A 606 25.14 -36.33 -9.77
N MET A 607 24.54 -37.52 -9.84
CA MET A 607 24.17 -38.30 -8.66
C MET A 607 25.21 -39.36 -8.37
N ARG A 608 25.70 -39.39 -7.11
CA ARG A 608 26.79 -40.30 -6.69
C ARG A 608 26.38 -41.08 -5.42
N VAL A 609 26.88 -42.31 -5.36
CA VAL A 609 26.81 -43.10 -4.13
C VAL A 609 27.84 -42.56 -3.12
N ALA A 610 27.42 -42.36 -1.89
CA ALA A 610 28.28 -41.95 -0.80
C ALA A 610 27.93 -42.71 0.50
N THR A 611 28.93 -42.82 1.38
CA THR A 611 28.72 -43.36 2.73
C THR A 611 28.71 -42.21 3.74
N VAL A 612 27.77 -42.18 4.63
CA VAL A 612 27.76 -41.22 5.76
C VAL A 612 28.82 -41.65 6.76
N THR A 613 29.88 -40.87 6.92
CA THR A 613 30.99 -41.16 7.83
C THR A 613 30.82 -40.56 9.22
N ALA A 614 30.14 -39.43 9.31
CA ALA A 614 29.77 -38.78 10.58
C ALA A 614 28.46 -38.00 10.44
N CYS A 615 27.73 -37.85 11.51
CA CYS A 615 26.52 -37.05 11.58
C CYS A 615 26.41 -36.40 12.95
N GLU A 616 25.98 -35.13 12.97
CA GLU A 616 25.70 -34.42 14.22
C GLU A 616 24.43 -33.54 14.09
N LYS A 617 23.78 -33.35 15.23
CA LYS A 617 22.60 -32.49 15.32
C LYS A 617 23.03 -31.03 15.35
N MET A 618 22.39 -30.21 14.55
CA MET A 618 22.73 -28.77 14.47
C MET A 618 22.20 -28.02 15.71
N PRO A 619 23.05 -27.21 16.38
CA PRO A 619 22.57 -26.35 17.47
C PRO A 619 21.55 -25.35 16.98
N LYS A 620 20.42 -25.22 17.68
CA LYS A 620 19.32 -24.28 17.35
C LYS A 620 18.59 -24.55 16.03
N ALA A 621 18.61 -25.79 15.53
CA ALA A 621 17.93 -26.19 14.30
C ALA A 621 17.35 -27.61 14.42
N ASP A 622 16.19 -27.74 15.08
CA ASP A 622 15.56 -29.04 15.43
C ASP A 622 15.23 -29.95 14.26
N LYS A 623 15.23 -29.42 13.03
CA LYS A 623 14.92 -30.18 11.80
C LYS A 623 16.16 -30.60 11.00
N LEU A 624 17.36 -30.13 11.36
CA LEU A 624 18.54 -30.29 10.54
C LEU A 624 19.58 -31.22 11.18
N LEU A 625 20.12 -32.13 10.35
CA LEU A 625 21.32 -32.88 10.63
C LEU A 625 22.46 -32.39 9.74
N LYS A 626 23.69 -32.32 10.28
CA LYS A 626 24.93 -32.07 9.54
C LYS A 626 25.67 -33.39 9.37
N LEU A 627 25.84 -33.78 8.12
CA LEU A 627 26.43 -35.05 7.73
C LEU A 627 27.78 -34.81 7.05
N GLN A 628 28.72 -35.71 7.30
CA GLN A 628 29.93 -35.89 6.49
C GLN A 628 29.72 -37.11 5.61
N VAL A 629 29.87 -36.94 4.28
CA VAL A 629 29.67 -38.00 3.31
C VAL A 629 30.91 -38.24 2.53
N ASP A 630 31.29 -39.52 2.41
CA ASP A 630 32.46 -39.97 1.63
C ASP A 630 32.00 -40.43 0.24
N LEU A 631 32.46 -39.70 -0.78
CA LEU A 631 32.19 -39.98 -2.20
C LEU A 631 33.26 -40.87 -2.85
N GLY A 632 34.21 -41.41 -2.07
CA GLY A 632 35.31 -42.26 -2.56
C GLY A 632 36.49 -41.47 -3.15
N TYR A 633 36.25 -40.35 -3.74
CA TYR A 633 37.27 -39.45 -4.27
C TYR A 633 37.41 -38.14 -3.48
N GLU A 634 36.41 -37.79 -2.68
CA GLU A 634 36.42 -36.64 -1.77
C GLU A 634 35.42 -36.84 -0.65
N GLN A 635 35.55 -36.05 0.44
CA GLN A 635 34.57 -35.96 1.51
C GLN A 635 33.85 -34.61 1.45
N ARG A 636 32.54 -34.58 1.67
CA ARG A 636 31.74 -33.37 1.67
C ARG A 636 30.86 -33.26 2.91
N GLN A 637 30.58 -32.00 3.29
CA GLN A 637 29.59 -31.70 4.28
C GLN A 637 28.23 -31.47 3.61
N VAL A 638 27.21 -32.15 4.10
CA VAL A 638 25.83 -31.97 3.64
C VAL A 638 24.93 -31.67 4.85
N VAL A 639 24.07 -30.66 4.72
CA VAL A 639 23.05 -30.31 5.71
C VAL A 639 21.70 -30.72 5.18
N SER A 640 20.96 -31.56 5.93
CA SER A 640 19.69 -32.14 5.47
C SER A 640 18.58 -32.02 6.53
N GLY A 641 17.33 -31.81 6.07
CA GLY A 641 16.13 -31.63 6.88
C GLY A 641 15.53 -32.91 7.48
N ILE A 642 16.33 -33.90 7.82
CA ILE A 642 15.88 -35.24 8.19
C ILE A 642 15.87 -35.50 9.72
N ALA A 643 16.21 -34.51 10.56
CA ALA A 643 16.36 -34.69 12.01
C ALA A 643 15.06 -35.07 12.75
N GLN A 644 13.91 -34.92 12.12
CA GLN A 644 12.62 -35.37 12.71
C GLN A 644 12.34 -36.86 12.44
N HIS A 645 13.06 -37.48 11.51
CA HIS A 645 12.83 -38.85 11.05
C HIS A 645 14.02 -39.79 11.33
N TYR A 646 15.22 -39.24 11.57
CA TYR A 646 16.45 -39.95 11.84
C TYR A 646 17.22 -39.32 13.00
N SER A 647 17.78 -40.15 13.86
CA SER A 647 18.81 -39.70 14.79
C SER A 647 20.17 -39.61 14.09
N ALA A 648 21.11 -38.87 14.69
CA ALA A 648 22.47 -38.76 14.11
C ALA A 648 23.17 -40.12 14.00
N GLU A 649 22.87 -41.03 14.95
CA GLU A 649 23.46 -42.36 15.05
C GLU A 649 22.91 -43.33 14.00
N ASP A 650 21.62 -43.18 13.63
CA ASP A 650 20.95 -44.06 12.68
C ASP A 650 21.47 -43.92 11.24
N VAL A 651 22.01 -42.73 10.88
CA VAL A 651 22.44 -42.44 9.49
C VAL A 651 23.92 -42.70 9.26
N VAL A 652 24.74 -42.81 10.31
CA VAL A 652 26.18 -43.12 10.18
C VAL A 652 26.36 -44.55 9.68
N GLY A 653 27.15 -44.72 8.63
CA GLY A 653 27.36 -45.97 7.92
C GLY A 653 26.37 -46.27 6.82
N MET A 654 25.29 -45.49 6.68
CA MET A 654 24.35 -45.68 5.56
C MET A 654 24.96 -45.26 4.23
N LYS A 655 24.61 -46.03 3.19
CA LYS A 655 24.87 -45.63 1.82
C LYS A 655 23.70 -44.80 1.29
N VAL A 656 23.99 -43.59 0.84
CA VAL A 656 23.01 -42.60 0.37
C VAL A 656 23.34 -42.16 -1.06
N ILE A 657 22.35 -41.63 -1.76
CA ILE A 657 22.54 -40.98 -3.04
C ILE A 657 22.70 -39.47 -2.80
N VAL A 658 23.79 -38.91 -3.29
CA VAL A 658 24.12 -37.49 -3.18
C VAL A 658 24.08 -36.83 -4.56
N VAL A 659 23.34 -35.73 -4.70
CA VAL A 659 23.47 -34.83 -5.86
C VAL A 659 24.72 -33.99 -5.63
N ALA A 660 25.78 -34.31 -6.42
CA ALA A 660 27.14 -33.84 -6.16
C ALA A 660 27.52 -32.54 -6.90
N ASN A 661 26.76 -32.13 -7.92
CA ASN A 661 27.04 -30.93 -8.71
C ASN A 661 26.16 -29.72 -8.37
N LEU A 662 25.52 -29.71 -7.19
CA LEU A 662 24.83 -28.53 -6.68
C LEU A 662 25.82 -27.47 -6.21
N LYS A 663 25.51 -26.21 -6.46
CA LYS A 663 26.28 -25.10 -5.90
C LYS A 663 26.20 -25.13 -4.37
N PRO A 664 27.34 -25.00 -3.65
CA PRO A 664 27.32 -24.98 -2.18
C PRO A 664 26.42 -23.86 -1.64
N VAL A 665 25.65 -24.17 -0.60
CA VAL A 665 24.72 -23.25 0.05
C VAL A 665 24.94 -23.22 1.56
N LYS A 666 24.81 -22.05 2.20
CA LYS A 666 24.84 -21.95 3.67
C LYS A 666 23.45 -22.13 4.27
N LEU A 667 23.26 -23.13 5.09
CA LEU A 667 22.05 -23.44 5.83
C LEU A 667 22.30 -23.22 7.32
N ARG A 668 21.67 -22.20 7.92
CA ARG A 668 21.86 -21.82 9.32
C ARG A 668 23.32 -21.62 9.76
N GLY A 669 24.15 -21.12 8.84
CA GLY A 669 25.58 -20.83 9.09
C GLY A 669 26.54 -21.95 8.68
N GLU A 670 26.08 -23.19 8.46
CA GLU A 670 26.86 -24.34 8.00
C GLU A 670 26.79 -24.48 6.47
N LEU A 671 27.89 -24.85 5.85
CA LEU A 671 27.98 -25.04 4.40
C LEU A 671 27.46 -26.42 4.01
N SER A 672 26.52 -26.49 3.06
CA SER A 672 26.08 -27.74 2.44
C SER A 672 26.62 -27.80 1.00
N GLU A 673 27.39 -28.83 0.69
CA GLU A 673 28.10 -29.02 -0.59
C GLU A 673 27.46 -30.09 -1.46
N GLY A 674 26.18 -30.35 -1.26
CA GLY A 674 25.38 -31.32 -1.98
C GLY A 674 24.03 -31.53 -1.29
N MET A 675 23.23 -32.43 -1.83
CA MET A 675 21.93 -32.82 -1.29
C MET A 675 21.78 -34.34 -1.29
N ILE A 676 21.40 -34.93 -0.18
CA ILE A 676 21.02 -36.35 -0.12
C ILE A 676 19.56 -36.54 -0.54
N LEU A 677 19.25 -37.60 -1.29
CA LEU A 677 17.92 -37.91 -1.75
C LEU A 677 17.11 -38.64 -0.67
N ALA A 678 15.86 -38.25 -0.53
CA ALA A 678 14.89 -38.90 0.35
C ALA A 678 13.52 -38.92 -0.33
N GLY A 679 12.70 -39.93 -0.06
CA GLY A 679 11.29 -39.98 -0.45
C GLY A 679 10.41 -39.69 0.78
N GLU A 680 9.36 -38.90 0.61
CA GLU A 680 8.38 -38.61 1.66
C GLU A 680 6.97 -38.88 1.14
N LYS A 681 6.17 -39.57 1.93
CA LYS A 681 4.73 -39.75 1.69
C LYS A 681 4.01 -39.90 3.01
N ASP A 682 2.89 -39.20 3.17
CA ASP A 682 2.00 -39.25 4.35
C ASP A 682 2.75 -39.00 5.68
N GLY A 683 3.72 -38.08 5.69
CA GLY A 683 4.54 -37.75 6.87
C GLY A 683 5.63 -38.77 7.22
N VAL A 684 5.84 -39.78 6.40
CA VAL A 684 6.93 -40.75 6.54
C VAL A 684 8.03 -40.44 5.54
N LEU A 685 9.20 -39.99 6.03
CA LEU A 685 10.38 -39.72 5.22
C LEU A 685 11.37 -40.88 5.33
N LYS A 686 11.91 -41.35 4.18
CA LYS A 686 12.98 -42.35 4.10
C LYS A 686 14.07 -41.90 3.15
N LEU A 687 15.32 -42.10 3.54
CA LEU A 687 16.49 -41.86 2.68
C LEU A 687 16.50 -42.84 1.50
N ALA A 688 16.83 -42.33 0.31
CA ALA A 688 17.08 -43.17 -0.85
C ALA A 688 18.46 -43.86 -0.66
N THR A 689 18.44 -45.17 -0.47
CA THR A 689 19.64 -46.00 -0.24
C THR A 689 19.92 -46.89 -1.45
N VAL A 690 21.14 -47.33 -1.56
CA VAL A 690 21.59 -48.28 -2.55
C VAL A 690 22.18 -49.53 -1.91
N ASP A 691 22.36 -50.60 -2.73
CA ASP A 691 23.00 -51.84 -2.25
C ASP A 691 24.37 -51.52 -1.60
N PRO A 692 24.64 -52.00 -0.37
CA PRO A 692 25.90 -51.77 0.34
C PRO A 692 27.17 -52.23 -0.46
N ALA A 693 27.00 -53.12 -1.42
CA ALA A 693 28.09 -53.60 -2.25
C ALA A 693 28.58 -52.57 -3.31
N LEU A 694 27.77 -51.51 -3.58
CA LEU A 694 28.20 -50.45 -4.50
C LEU A 694 29.29 -49.60 -3.85
N GLU A 695 30.36 -49.34 -4.61
CA GLU A 695 31.46 -48.49 -4.15
C GLU A 695 31.07 -47.03 -4.09
N ASN A 696 31.65 -46.28 -3.15
CA ASN A 696 31.49 -44.83 -3.08
C ASN A 696 31.99 -44.17 -4.39
N GLY A 697 31.29 -43.11 -4.85
CA GLY A 697 31.54 -42.46 -6.13
C GLY A 697 30.90 -43.12 -7.33
N ALA A 698 30.28 -44.29 -7.19
CA ALA A 698 29.50 -44.90 -8.27
C ALA A 698 28.42 -43.95 -8.78
N GLN A 699 28.28 -43.80 -10.08
CA GLN A 699 27.30 -42.93 -10.69
C GLN A 699 25.91 -43.59 -10.64
N VAL A 700 24.92 -42.83 -10.17
CA VAL A 700 23.53 -43.20 -10.23
C VAL A 700 22.92 -42.57 -11.50
N LYS A 701 22.28 -43.40 -12.33
CA LYS A 701 21.76 -43.02 -13.66
C LYS A 701 20.27 -43.28 -13.73
#